data_0c513ef12213d5c88bdb07839c2de1be
#
_entry.id   0c513ef12213d5c88bdb07839c2de1be
#
_cell.length_a   1.000
_cell.length_b   1.000
_cell.length_c   1.000
_cell.angle_alpha   90.00
_cell.angle_beta   90.00
_cell.angle_gamma   90.00
#
_symmetry.space_group_name_H-M   'P 1'
#
loop_
_entity.id
_entity.type
_entity.pdbx_description
1 polymer ?
#
loop_
_entity_poly.entity_id
_entity_poly.type
_entity_poly.pdbx_seq_one_letter_code
_entity_poly.pdbx_strand_id
1 'polypeptide(L)'
;MLPTVPRFGLEPDPEAHVQTDVTTSGRVNESIVDASKPTQTDKLLEFQKTFPPNARIDVQWDDPITIYGGRIVGKGRLDASGKAIFQVQYDEGNGKYWHEIDGTRVTKPITKLKTLVVGGERVTELSDEQDDLVSGDVTVACLVGQLKKYHSELLVAFLTSVEGIDPHDADALRTAVEHDACEDGAHDIFFPLMDIETGEITQVVSAVVSNGREAVTIDPNLASRYNVPQNFKQYKMCPHRAFWRTAMELKMETYEAIPVWNVVSIKTVPRNVRIFRLKWVFVMKAVPGSEQLKFAPRLCLIGTNMDPEQFPSYADVGRKITLKIIAAILAAHMEDFTAHQADDSDAFQNTIVDGSDGDKAKTIVYSHQAPDFETKSENGDTLVYEHRTAFQGRIDSPRLYAQKVRPLLIQAGFHPLMNDPEGFIYNEGPGKGTQMTLPEILKALKTAQPAPPGHAPNGYSLMIRHVDDKVMIVTSLKIMDYMVETLRIAWVCNYTGWRKVLGWDAVIDRDDRTITFECPAVLEQAKRRFLIDDVTIAPKHVTTPSIMDITIGEVPPDGHPDRPGYLAMQSEGSSLLGLMIWLTENYTQALFLTRWVGRTSHCLSPDGYKFLKYALMHLVAHPFATHWGGSTCRSLELSCPIKQPYSTEDQEWGLYFKYDANLSVSAKSMTGVVGMLAGGAIDNICQSQQCKAGETHTTEVVAGGTALNRIITARGLLQEMHYPQDRPTPTFTDSATSIFVANDDGALKRALWLRRRVLVLRDGVDEGEFEPIKIPEEDNAADVYTKYLVFQKWKRHTDFINNMNTQREDKAIARMALVTAAYSKG
;
A
#
# COMPACT_ATOMS: atom_id res chain seq x y z
N MET A 1 -14.92 12.97 5.91
CA MET A 1 -16.21 12.50 6.44
C MET A 1 -15.86 11.66 7.64
N LEU A 2 -16.29 12.06 8.84
CA LEU A 2 -16.17 11.26 10.04
C LEU A 2 -16.93 9.94 9.85
N PRO A 3 -16.44 8.81 10.37
CA PRO A 3 -17.17 7.56 10.31
C PRO A 3 -18.49 7.77 11.04
N THR A 4 -19.59 7.53 10.32
CA THR A 4 -20.91 7.49 10.92
C THR A 4 -20.91 6.39 11.97
N VAL A 5 -21.17 6.77 13.21
CA VAL A 5 -21.43 5.85 14.32
C VAL A 5 -22.47 4.81 13.85
N PRO A 6 -22.23 3.51 14.04
CA PRO A 6 -23.19 2.48 13.64
C PRO A 6 -24.52 2.74 14.34
N ARG A 7 -25.57 2.93 13.59
CA ARG A 7 -26.93 3.01 14.12
C ARG A 7 -27.36 1.60 14.52
N PHE A 8 -27.15 1.25 15.75
CA PHE A 8 -27.92 0.17 16.36
C PHE A 8 -29.21 0.77 16.90
N GLY A 9 -30.28 0.31 16.33
CA GLY A 9 -31.60 0.88 16.40
C GLY A 9 -32.21 1.00 17.79
N LEU A 10 -32.13 2.21 18.29
CA LEU A 10 -33.14 2.77 19.15
C LEU A 10 -33.31 4.22 18.69
N GLU A 11 -34.43 4.51 18.06
CA GLU A 11 -34.78 5.88 17.66
C GLU A 11 -34.87 6.81 18.88
N PRO A 12 -34.61 8.12 18.74
CA PRO A 12 -34.83 9.07 19.81
C PRO A 12 -36.32 9.13 20.15
N ASP A 13 -36.62 8.88 21.44
CA ASP A 13 -37.97 8.84 21.99
C ASP A 13 -38.65 10.24 21.85
N PRO A 14 -39.80 10.37 21.19
CA PRO A 14 -40.59 11.57 21.28
C PRO A 14 -41.25 11.62 22.68
N GLU A 15 -41.29 12.77 23.32
CA GLU A 15 -41.90 13.05 24.62
C GLU A 15 -43.27 12.44 24.74
N ALA A 16 -43.42 11.35 25.45
CA ALA A 16 -44.69 10.78 25.81
C ALA A 16 -44.93 10.99 27.32
N HIS A 17 -45.80 11.91 27.62
CA HIS A 17 -46.48 11.99 28.91
C HIS A 17 -47.24 10.68 29.15
N VAL A 18 -46.92 9.98 30.20
CA VAL A 18 -47.79 8.92 30.73
C VAL A 18 -48.18 9.25 32.15
N GLN A 19 -49.45 9.56 32.32
CA GLN A 19 -50.14 9.59 33.59
C GLN A 19 -50.28 8.20 34.16
N THR A 20 -50.00 8.10 35.44
CA THR A 20 -50.24 6.90 36.25
C THR A 20 -51.73 6.75 36.54
N ASP A 21 -52.33 5.63 36.12
CA ASP A 21 -53.54 5.13 36.74
C ASP A 21 -53.39 3.68 37.17
N VAL A 22 -53.66 3.46 38.46
CA VAL A 22 -53.65 2.19 39.16
C VAL A 22 -55.03 1.58 39.04
N THR A 23 -55.20 0.38 38.47
CA THR A 23 -56.29 -0.53 38.94
C THR A 23 -55.89 -1.99 38.73
N THR A 24 -56.12 -2.69 39.79
CA THR A 24 -55.98 -4.10 40.13
C THR A 24 -56.77 -5.07 39.23
N SER A 25 -56.20 -6.21 38.89
CA SER A 25 -56.57 -7.55 39.35
C SER A 25 -56.28 -8.68 38.29
N GLY A 26 -55.68 -9.76 38.73
CA GLY A 26 -56.05 -11.06 38.18
C GLY A 26 -54.92 -12.04 37.77
N ARG A 27 -54.51 -12.83 38.73
CA ARG A 27 -54.03 -14.23 38.65
C ARG A 27 -52.58 -14.52 38.22
N VAL A 28 -51.92 -15.03 39.19
CA VAL A 28 -50.65 -15.69 39.41
C VAL A 28 -50.42 -16.87 38.48
N ASN A 29 -49.26 -16.91 37.86
CA ASN A 29 -48.50 -18.15 37.64
C ASN A 29 -47.11 -17.94 38.19
N GLU A 30 -46.84 -18.57 39.32
CA GLU A 30 -45.56 -18.61 40.01
C GLU A 30 -44.56 -19.43 39.20
N SER A 31 -43.65 -18.74 38.49
CA SER A 31 -42.36 -19.32 38.15
C SER A 31 -41.37 -18.92 39.25
N ILE A 32 -40.76 -19.91 39.90
CA ILE A 32 -39.74 -19.79 40.92
C ILE A 32 -38.62 -18.88 40.40
N VAL A 33 -38.59 -17.63 40.88
CA VAL A 33 -37.51 -16.70 40.63
C VAL A 33 -36.37 -17.06 41.61
N ASP A 34 -35.23 -17.40 41.08
CA ASP A 34 -33.98 -17.60 41.79
C ASP A 34 -33.63 -16.30 42.56
N ALA A 35 -33.78 -16.29 43.85
CA ALA A 35 -33.65 -15.11 44.74
C ALA A 35 -32.19 -14.66 44.90
N SER A 36 -31.23 -15.19 44.15
CA SER A 36 -29.81 -14.86 44.24
C SER A 36 -29.31 -13.84 43.21
N LYS A 37 -30.12 -13.46 42.21
CA LYS A 37 -29.70 -12.48 41.19
C LYS A 37 -30.31 -11.10 41.47
N PRO A 38 -29.53 -10.02 41.48
CA PRO A 38 -30.04 -8.67 41.69
C PRO A 38 -31.08 -8.30 40.62
N THR A 39 -32.16 -7.67 41.04
CA THR A 39 -33.22 -7.19 40.12
C THR A 39 -32.69 -6.05 39.23
N GLN A 40 -33.33 -5.75 38.11
CA GLN A 40 -32.96 -4.62 37.27
C GLN A 40 -33.05 -3.29 37.99
N THR A 41 -33.94 -3.19 38.97
CA THR A 41 -34.06 -2.01 39.88
C THR A 41 -32.84 -1.91 40.82
N ASP A 42 -32.35 -3.04 41.34
CA ASP A 42 -31.16 -3.05 42.20
C ASP A 42 -29.91 -2.65 41.40
N LYS A 43 -29.76 -3.18 40.21
CA LYS A 43 -28.66 -2.81 39.31
C LYS A 43 -28.69 -1.31 38.95
N LEU A 44 -29.88 -0.76 38.69
CA LEU A 44 -30.03 0.66 38.43
C LEU A 44 -29.64 1.52 39.60
N LEU A 45 -30.02 1.13 40.82
CA LEU A 45 -29.69 1.84 42.08
C LEU A 45 -28.17 1.81 42.38
N GLU A 46 -27.55 0.66 42.15
CA GLU A 46 -26.11 0.48 42.31
C GLU A 46 -25.34 1.30 41.27
N PHE A 47 -25.75 1.26 40.02
CA PHE A 47 -25.17 2.07 38.96
C PHE A 47 -25.27 3.57 39.23
N GLN A 48 -26.44 4.05 39.73
CA GLN A 48 -26.64 5.46 40.07
C GLN A 48 -25.81 5.91 41.27
N LYS A 49 -25.47 5.00 42.20
CA LYS A 49 -24.53 5.31 43.31
C LYS A 49 -23.11 5.48 42.79
N THR A 50 -22.70 4.62 41.89
CA THR A 50 -21.35 4.60 41.32
C THR A 50 -21.14 5.75 40.33
N PHE A 51 -22.15 6.06 39.54
CA PHE A 51 -22.11 7.05 38.46
C PHE A 51 -23.29 8.03 38.56
N PRO A 52 -23.18 9.06 39.41
CA PRO A 52 -24.24 10.05 39.57
C PRO A 52 -24.47 10.89 38.28
N PRO A 53 -25.62 11.59 38.17
CA PRO A 53 -25.85 12.52 37.08
C PRO A 53 -24.70 13.52 36.90
N ASN A 54 -24.31 13.78 35.69
CA ASN A 54 -23.15 14.57 35.23
C ASN A 54 -21.78 13.94 35.52
N ALA A 55 -21.72 12.71 36.09
CA ALA A 55 -20.43 12.02 36.20
C ALA A 55 -19.80 11.86 34.82
N ARG A 56 -18.52 12.10 34.74
CA ARG A 56 -17.74 11.78 33.57
C ARG A 56 -17.45 10.28 33.54
N ILE A 57 -17.62 9.64 32.38
CA ILE A 57 -17.45 8.22 32.20
C ILE A 57 -16.80 7.93 30.85
N ASP A 58 -16.15 6.78 30.75
CA ASP A 58 -15.72 6.19 29.53
C ASP A 58 -16.61 4.98 29.23
N VAL A 59 -17.09 4.88 27.98
CA VAL A 59 -17.99 3.83 27.53
C VAL A 59 -17.27 3.01 26.48
N GLN A 60 -17.13 1.71 26.73
CA GLN A 60 -16.51 0.76 25.80
C GLN A 60 -17.54 0.15 24.87
N TRP A 61 -17.25 0.13 23.57
CA TRP A 61 -18.01 -0.54 22.53
C TRP A 61 -17.27 -1.80 22.06
N ASP A 62 -17.99 -2.86 21.77
CA ASP A 62 -17.40 -4.17 21.50
C ASP A 62 -17.06 -4.42 20.01
N ASP A 63 -17.47 -3.56 19.05
CA ASP A 63 -17.19 -3.77 17.65
C ASP A 63 -17.04 -2.43 16.86
N PRO A 64 -15.84 -2.00 16.49
CA PRO A 64 -14.54 -2.38 17.08
C PRO A 64 -14.44 -1.91 18.55
N ILE A 65 -13.57 -2.54 19.33
CA ILE A 65 -13.35 -2.11 20.74
C ILE A 65 -12.85 -0.65 20.72
N THR A 66 -13.72 0.26 21.07
CA THR A 66 -13.44 1.69 21.11
C THR A 66 -14.01 2.27 22.40
N ILE A 67 -13.23 3.12 23.07
CA ILE A 67 -13.65 3.80 24.30
C ILE A 67 -14.02 5.25 23.95
N TYR A 68 -15.22 5.65 24.30
CA TYR A 68 -15.71 7.01 24.13
C TYR A 68 -15.93 7.69 25.46
N GLY A 69 -15.29 8.84 25.65
CA GLY A 69 -15.54 9.70 26.79
C GLY A 69 -16.91 10.39 26.70
N GLY A 70 -17.59 10.51 27.83
CA GLY A 70 -18.89 11.19 27.88
C GLY A 70 -19.34 11.53 29.28
N ARG A 71 -20.53 12.11 29.40
CA ARG A 71 -21.16 12.43 30.67
C ARG A 71 -22.53 11.80 30.78
N ILE A 72 -22.88 11.30 31.98
CA ILE A 72 -24.21 10.77 32.27
C ILE A 72 -25.23 11.93 32.27
N VAL A 73 -26.30 11.76 31.53
CA VAL A 73 -27.39 12.74 31.44
C VAL A 73 -28.56 12.29 32.30
N GLY A 74 -28.75 12.95 33.40
CA GLY A 74 -29.87 12.68 34.32
C GLY A 74 -29.73 11.35 35.08
N LYS A 75 -30.86 10.84 35.62
CA LYS A 75 -30.94 9.57 36.30
C LYS A 75 -31.31 8.47 35.34
N GLY A 76 -30.67 7.31 35.46
CA GLY A 76 -31.09 6.14 34.70
C GLY A 76 -32.54 5.72 35.04
N ARG A 77 -33.16 4.92 34.17
CA ARG A 77 -34.55 4.46 34.31
C ARG A 77 -34.69 3.01 33.82
N LEU A 78 -35.81 2.40 34.09
CA LEU A 78 -36.20 1.18 33.41
C LEU A 78 -36.87 1.56 32.07
N ASP A 79 -36.58 0.83 31.00
CA ASP A 79 -37.29 0.96 29.74
C ASP A 79 -38.64 0.24 29.71
N ALA A 80 -39.35 0.28 28.59
CA ALA A 80 -40.65 -0.36 28.46
C ALA A 80 -40.62 -1.88 28.59
N SER A 81 -39.45 -2.51 28.45
CA SER A 81 -39.24 -3.94 28.66
C SER A 81 -38.79 -4.32 30.09
N GLY A 82 -38.61 -3.33 30.95
CA GLY A 82 -38.15 -3.50 32.31
C GLY A 82 -36.62 -3.61 32.47
N LYS A 83 -35.83 -3.30 31.43
CA LYS A 83 -34.36 -3.26 31.52
C LYS A 83 -33.87 -1.92 32.07
N ALA A 84 -32.81 -1.96 32.85
CA ALA A 84 -32.19 -0.78 33.39
C ALA A 84 -31.35 -0.09 32.33
N ILE A 85 -31.65 1.19 32.03
CA ILE A 85 -30.99 2.00 31.01
C ILE A 85 -30.53 3.34 31.59
N PHE A 86 -29.46 3.88 31.00
CA PHE A 86 -28.92 5.22 31.34
C PHE A 86 -28.57 5.98 30.06
N GLN A 87 -28.51 7.30 30.10
CA GLN A 87 -28.24 8.16 28.94
C GLN A 87 -26.86 8.80 29.06
N VAL A 88 -26.10 8.76 27.95
CA VAL A 88 -24.78 9.36 27.86
C VAL A 88 -24.79 10.44 26.77
N GLN A 89 -24.23 11.59 27.08
CA GLN A 89 -23.82 12.60 26.11
C GLN A 89 -22.33 12.46 25.89
N TYR A 90 -21.91 12.03 24.71
CA TYR A 90 -20.50 11.87 24.36
C TYR A 90 -19.82 13.22 24.12
N ASP A 91 -18.50 13.26 24.39
CA ASP A 91 -17.68 14.47 24.19
C ASP A 91 -17.56 14.81 22.69
N GLU A 92 -17.65 13.80 21.82
CA GLU A 92 -17.64 13.93 20.36
C GLU A 92 -19.07 13.88 19.81
N GLY A 93 -19.72 15.03 19.68
CA GLY A 93 -21.03 15.16 19.06
C GLY A 93 -22.12 15.68 20.01
N ASN A 94 -23.21 16.22 19.41
CA ASN A 94 -24.33 16.78 20.17
C ASN A 94 -25.43 15.75 20.51
N GLY A 95 -25.19 14.47 20.28
CA GLY A 95 -26.16 13.38 20.50
C GLY A 95 -26.16 12.85 21.93
N LYS A 96 -27.36 12.51 22.43
CA LYS A 96 -27.55 11.78 23.68
C LYS A 96 -28.02 10.38 23.37
N TYR A 97 -27.35 9.35 23.90
CA TYR A 97 -27.62 7.94 23.58
C TYR A 97 -28.01 7.16 24.83
N TRP A 98 -28.96 6.24 24.71
CA TRP A 98 -29.39 5.37 25.77
C TRP A 98 -28.63 4.04 25.73
N HIS A 99 -28.17 3.55 26.87
CA HIS A 99 -27.40 2.32 27.03
C HIS A 99 -28.05 1.40 28.08
N GLU A 100 -28.03 0.10 27.83
CA GLU A 100 -28.39 -0.89 28.82
C GLU A 100 -27.27 -1.10 29.82
N ILE A 101 -27.56 -1.14 31.14
CA ILE A 101 -26.52 -1.31 32.16
C ILE A 101 -25.83 -2.68 32.02
N ASP A 102 -26.58 -3.72 31.63
CA ASP A 102 -26.04 -5.08 31.49
C ASP A 102 -25.23 -5.31 30.19
N GLY A 103 -25.41 -4.46 29.18
CA GLY A 103 -24.80 -4.59 27.87
C GLY A 103 -23.69 -3.58 27.58
N THR A 104 -23.42 -2.66 28.51
CA THR A 104 -22.47 -1.57 28.26
C THR A 104 -21.41 -1.53 29.33
N ARG A 105 -20.14 -1.57 28.93
CA ARG A 105 -19.02 -1.41 29.86
C ARG A 105 -18.74 0.06 30.09
N VAL A 106 -18.82 0.51 31.34
CA VAL A 106 -18.62 1.89 31.78
C VAL A 106 -17.56 1.95 32.82
N THR A 107 -16.61 2.87 32.70
CA THR A 107 -15.54 3.10 33.68
C THR A 107 -15.45 4.57 34.06
N LYS A 108 -14.88 4.86 35.24
CA LYS A 108 -14.51 6.24 35.57
C LYS A 108 -13.28 6.65 34.81
N PRO A 109 -13.19 7.89 34.27
CA PRO A 109 -11.99 8.35 33.59
C PRO A 109 -10.79 8.37 34.54
N ILE A 110 -9.64 7.99 34.05
CA ILE A 110 -8.37 8.08 34.77
C ILE A 110 -7.96 9.55 34.83
N THR A 111 -7.97 10.16 36.03
CA THR A 111 -7.78 11.60 36.17
C THR A 111 -6.37 12.03 36.48
N LYS A 112 -5.51 11.15 37.01
CA LYS A 112 -4.10 11.44 37.30
C LYS A 112 -3.22 10.22 37.16
N LEU A 113 -2.06 10.41 36.56
CA LEU A 113 -1.06 9.37 36.33
C LEU A 113 0.27 9.81 36.99
N LYS A 114 0.96 8.92 37.68
CA LYS A 114 2.32 9.10 38.18
C LYS A 114 3.30 8.36 37.28
N THR A 115 4.50 8.90 37.13
CA THR A 115 5.57 8.25 36.36
C THR A 115 6.42 7.40 37.29
N LEU A 116 6.48 6.10 37.04
CA LEU A 116 7.35 5.14 37.71
C LEU A 116 8.56 4.84 36.79
N VAL A 117 9.73 4.66 37.40
CA VAL A 117 10.93 4.23 36.69
C VAL A 117 11.29 2.82 37.15
N VAL A 118 11.19 1.85 36.26
CA VAL A 118 11.52 0.45 36.55
C VAL A 118 12.61 0.00 35.54
N GLY A 119 13.73 -0.50 36.08
CA GLY A 119 14.83 -0.97 35.22
C GLY A 119 15.48 0.07 34.32
N GLY A 120 15.33 1.37 34.63
CA GLY A 120 15.83 2.49 33.79
C GLY A 120 14.79 3.05 32.82
N GLU A 121 13.62 2.45 32.70
CA GLU A 121 12.50 2.92 31.89
C GLU A 121 11.45 3.65 32.73
N ARG A 122 10.73 4.60 32.10
CA ARG A 122 9.65 5.33 32.76
C ARG A 122 8.32 4.65 32.55
N VAL A 123 7.70 4.19 33.60
CA VAL A 123 6.35 3.64 33.64
C VAL A 123 5.44 4.61 34.38
N THR A 124 4.24 4.79 33.90
CA THR A 124 3.26 5.71 34.44
C THR A 124 2.26 4.96 35.34
N GLU A 125 2.16 5.30 36.61
CA GLU A 125 1.22 4.70 37.58
C GLU A 125 0.03 5.62 37.89
N LEU A 126 -1.06 5.04 38.39
CA LEU A 126 -2.24 5.77 38.84
C LEU A 126 -1.97 6.51 40.16
N SER A 127 -2.53 7.71 40.32
CA SER A 127 -2.32 8.50 41.55
C SER A 127 -3.13 7.99 42.75
N ASP A 128 -2.58 8.15 43.99
CA ASP A 128 -3.14 7.65 45.26
C ASP A 128 -4.48 8.28 45.71
N GLU A 129 -5.11 9.14 44.93
CA GLU A 129 -6.40 9.74 45.27
C GLU A 129 -7.61 8.86 44.89
N GLN A 130 -7.42 7.54 44.77
CA GLN A 130 -8.48 6.61 44.37
C GLN A 130 -8.84 5.59 45.44
N ASP A 131 -9.25 6.07 46.64
CA ASP A 131 -9.80 5.19 47.66
C ASP A 131 -11.20 4.63 47.36
N ASP A 132 -11.78 4.93 46.19
CA ASP A 132 -13.10 4.48 45.76
C ASP A 132 -13.05 3.61 44.48
N LEU A 133 -12.06 2.76 44.31
CA LEU A 133 -12.05 1.77 43.22
C LEU A 133 -13.05 0.64 43.48
N VAL A 134 -14.16 0.71 42.81
CA VAL A 134 -15.12 -0.40 42.72
C VAL A 134 -14.46 -1.52 41.92
N SER A 135 -14.29 -2.67 42.56
CA SER A 135 -13.73 -3.93 42.07
C SER A 135 -12.59 -3.76 41.06
N GLY A 136 -11.35 -3.87 41.56
CA GLY A 136 -10.10 -3.72 40.78
C GLY A 136 -10.00 -4.52 39.51
N ASP A 137 -10.76 -5.60 39.37
CA ASP A 137 -10.68 -6.56 38.29
C ASP A 137 -10.92 -5.99 36.88
N VAL A 138 -11.84 -5.02 36.72
CA VAL A 138 -12.17 -4.49 35.37
C VAL A 138 -11.15 -3.47 34.87
N THR A 139 -10.64 -2.63 35.79
CA THR A 139 -9.64 -1.61 35.42
C THR A 139 -8.28 -2.24 35.20
N VAL A 140 -7.92 -3.24 36.00
CA VAL A 140 -6.72 -4.04 35.85
C VAL A 140 -6.79 -4.90 34.59
N ALA A 141 -7.92 -5.54 34.32
CA ALA A 141 -8.10 -6.33 33.09
C ALA A 141 -7.98 -5.47 31.80
N CYS A 142 -8.48 -4.24 31.82
CA CYS A 142 -8.34 -3.31 30.71
C CYS A 142 -6.88 -2.84 30.53
N LEU A 143 -6.21 -2.45 31.61
CA LEU A 143 -4.79 -2.09 31.62
C LEU A 143 -3.88 -3.30 31.31
N VAL A 144 -4.20 -4.45 31.87
CA VAL A 144 -3.53 -5.72 31.57
C VAL A 144 -3.74 -6.08 30.12
N GLY A 145 -4.95 -5.93 29.59
CA GLY A 145 -5.22 -6.11 28.15
C GLY A 145 -4.37 -5.19 27.25
N GLN A 146 -4.14 -3.96 27.68
CA GLN A 146 -3.31 -2.98 26.98
C GLN A 146 -1.80 -3.21 27.17
N LEU A 147 -1.33 -3.61 28.32
CA LEU A 147 0.06 -3.92 28.64
C LEU A 147 0.51 -5.31 28.15
N LYS A 148 -0.44 -6.19 27.86
CA LYS A 148 -0.26 -7.58 27.39
C LYS A 148 0.79 -7.78 26.30
N LYS A 149 0.94 -6.79 25.42
CA LYS A 149 1.74 -6.88 24.21
C LYS A 149 3.22 -6.53 24.39
N TYR A 150 3.60 -5.91 25.50
CA TYR A 150 4.80 -5.07 25.42
C TYR A 150 6.02 -5.53 26.20
N HIS A 151 5.88 -6.01 27.39
CA HIS A 151 6.96 -6.62 28.17
C HIS A 151 6.38 -7.39 29.36
N SER A 152 6.52 -8.68 29.34
CA SER A 152 6.06 -9.55 30.44
C SER A 152 6.64 -9.16 31.78
N GLU A 153 7.88 -8.72 31.84
CA GLU A 153 8.56 -8.27 33.06
C GLU A 153 8.05 -6.90 33.56
N LEU A 154 7.77 -5.96 32.66
CA LEU A 154 7.17 -4.67 32.96
C LEU A 154 5.74 -4.81 33.48
N LEU A 155 4.97 -5.75 32.89
CA LEU A 155 3.62 -6.05 33.37
C LEU A 155 3.63 -6.61 34.80
N VAL A 156 4.52 -7.55 35.09
CA VAL A 156 4.69 -8.10 36.43
C VAL A 156 5.11 -7.00 37.41
N ALA A 157 6.08 -6.16 37.08
CA ALA A 157 6.53 -5.04 37.89
C ALA A 157 5.41 -4.00 38.13
N PHE A 158 4.61 -3.72 37.11
CA PHE A 158 3.45 -2.81 37.22
C PHE A 158 2.39 -3.37 38.16
N LEU A 159 1.95 -4.61 37.95
CA LEU A 159 0.94 -5.27 38.79
C LEU A 159 1.41 -5.38 40.24
N THR A 160 2.68 -5.69 40.49
CA THR A 160 3.25 -5.80 41.82
C THR A 160 3.34 -4.43 42.54
N SER A 161 3.61 -3.34 41.79
CA SER A 161 3.78 -2.01 42.32
C SER A 161 2.47 -1.26 42.59
N VAL A 162 1.45 -1.45 41.74
CA VAL A 162 0.18 -0.71 41.79
C VAL A 162 -0.85 -1.41 42.67
N GLU A 163 -0.94 -2.72 42.59
CA GLU A 163 -1.99 -3.51 43.25
C GLU A 163 -1.49 -4.28 44.47
N GLY A 164 -0.19 -4.25 44.77
CA GLY A 164 0.38 -5.06 45.85
C GLY A 164 0.22 -6.56 45.63
N ILE A 165 0.05 -6.99 44.40
CA ILE A 165 -0.10 -8.39 43.97
C ILE A 165 1.21 -9.13 44.19
N ASP A 166 1.14 -10.33 44.76
CA ASP A 166 2.31 -11.17 44.95
C ASP A 166 3.00 -11.44 43.59
N PRO A 167 4.34 -11.35 43.49
CA PRO A 167 5.07 -11.61 42.26
C PRO A 167 4.73 -12.95 41.60
N HIS A 168 4.40 -14.00 42.36
CA HIS A 168 3.96 -15.29 41.88
C HIS A 168 2.58 -15.25 41.23
N ASP A 169 1.65 -14.47 41.78
CA ASP A 169 0.31 -14.28 41.22
C ASP A 169 0.36 -13.42 39.97
N ALA A 170 1.24 -12.40 39.93
CA ALA A 170 1.51 -11.59 38.76
C ALA A 170 2.10 -12.41 37.59
N ASP A 171 2.94 -13.40 37.90
CA ASP A 171 3.53 -14.31 36.88
C ASP A 171 2.48 -15.33 36.37
N ALA A 172 1.56 -15.77 37.20
CA ALA A 172 0.42 -16.59 36.77
C ALA A 172 -0.56 -15.79 35.88
N LEU A 173 -0.82 -14.54 36.21
CA LEU A 173 -1.58 -13.62 35.38
C LEU A 173 -0.87 -13.36 34.03
N ARG A 174 0.45 -13.15 34.05
CA ARG A 174 1.25 -13.02 32.85
C ARG A 174 1.05 -14.20 31.90
N THR A 175 1.14 -15.43 32.43
CA THR A 175 1.00 -16.66 31.66
C THR A 175 -0.41 -16.80 31.06
N ALA A 176 -1.45 -16.44 31.83
CA ALA A 176 -2.83 -16.41 31.34
C ALA A 176 -3.03 -15.37 30.23
N VAL A 177 -2.36 -14.23 30.37
CA VAL A 177 -2.36 -13.11 29.44
C VAL A 177 -1.64 -13.45 28.13
N GLU A 178 -0.52 -14.15 28.17
CA GLU A 178 0.23 -14.59 26.99
C GLU A 178 -0.55 -15.63 26.18
N HIS A 179 -1.39 -16.43 26.83
CA HIS A 179 -2.17 -17.47 26.16
C HIS A 179 -3.35 -16.93 25.33
N ASP A 180 -3.94 -15.80 25.76
CA ASP A 180 -5.07 -15.16 25.08
C ASP A 180 -4.65 -14.16 23.97
N ALA A 181 -3.36 -13.76 23.92
CA ALA A 181 -2.87 -12.69 23.07
C ALA A 181 -2.75 -13.05 21.56
N CYS A 182 -3.18 -14.25 21.17
CA CYS A 182 -3.02 -14.73 19.78
C CYS A 182 -4.13 -14.27 18.83
N GLU A 183 -5.14 -13.55 19.23
CA GLU A 183 -6.32 -13.35 18.38
C GLU A 183 -6.57 -11.93 17.84
N ASP A 184 -6.02 -10.83 18.35
CA ASP A 184 -6.43 -9.50 17.85
C ASP A 184 -5.32 -8.46 17.62
N GLY A 185 -5.58 -7.66 16.55
CA GLY A 185 -4.70 -6.63 15.99
C GLY A 185 -4.41 -5.42 16.90
N ALA A 186 -3.60 -4.50 16.42
CA ALA A 186 -3.04 -3.33 17.09
C ALA A 186 -4.08 -2.46 17.84
N HIS A 187 -3.79 -2.09 19.09
CA HIS A 187 -4.60 -1.18 19.89
C HIS A 187 -3.94 0.20 20.05
N ASP A 188 -4.75 1.25 20.03
CA ASP A 188 -4.33 2.63 20.28
C ASP A 188 -4.27 2.90 21.80
N ILE A 189 -3.13 3.38 22.29
CA ILE A 189 -2.98 3.84 23.67
C ILE A 189 -2.88 5.37 23.65
N PHE A 190 -3.69 6.03 24.45
CA PHE A 190 -3.71 7.49 24.52
C PHE A 190 -2.90 7.99 25.73
N PHE A 191 -1.94 8.87 25.49
CA PHE A 191 -1.14 9.53 26.52
C PHE A 191 -1.41 11.03 26.55
N PRO A 192 -1.70 11.61 27.72
CA PRO A 192 -1.72 13.05 27.87
C PRO A 192 -0.28 13.59 27.89
N LEU A 193 0.04 14.53 27.01
CA LEU A 193 1.25 15.33 27.12
C LEU A 193 0.99 16.47 28.10
N MET A 194 1.75 16.48 29.20
CA MET A 194 1.70 17.50 30.23
C MET A 194 2.87 18.48 30.02
N ASP A 195 2.58 19.76 30.04
CA ASP A 195 3.61 20.79 30.12
C ASP A 195 4.36 20.66 31.45
N ILE A 196 5.67 20.50 31.36
CA ILE A 196 6.52 20.24 32.54
C ILE A 196 6.61 21.46 33.47
N GLU A 197 6.40 22.68 32.94
CA GLU A 197 6.47 23.90 33.72
C GLU A 197 5.12 24.30 34.33
N THR A 198 4.02 24.05 33.63
CA THR A 198 2.68 24.48 34.09
C THR A 198 1.85 23.35 34.70
N GLY A 199 2.19 22.09 34.45
CA GLY A 199 1.40 20.93 34.91
C GLY A 199 0.06 20.75 34.19
N GLU A 200 -0.20 21.54 33.13
CA GLU A 200 -1.43 21.45 32.35
C GLU A 200 -1.30 20.44 31.21
N ILE A 201 -2.36 19.67 30.94
CA ILE A 201 -2.43 18.77 29.79
C ILE A 201 -2.64 19.62 28.55
N THR A 202 -1.59 19.78 27.74
CA THR A 202 -1.61 20.59 26.52
C THR A 202 -2.08 19.83 25.29
N GLN A 203 -1.93 18.48 25.26
CA GLN A 203 -2.38 17.63 24.16
C GLN A 203 -2.59 16.18 24.62
N VAL A 204 -3.50 15.47 23.97
CA VAL A 204 -3.60 14.00 24.07
C VAL A 204 -2.91 13.42 22.84
N VAL A 205 -1.83 12.70 23.05
CA VAL A 205 -1.12 11.98 21.98
C VAL A 205 -1.55 10.53 22.03
N SER A 206 -2.12 10.03 20.95
CA SER A 206 -2.32 8.59 20.82
C SER A 206 -1.02 7.95 20.34
N ALA A 207 -0.54 6.97 21.07
CA ALA A 207 0.55 6.13 20.62
C ALA A 207 -0.03 4.87 20.00
N VAL A 208 0.22 4.69 18.70
CA VAL A 208 -0.05 3.41 18.05
C VAL A 208 1.15 2.53 18.28
N VAL A 209 0.94 1.51 19.06
CA VAL A 209 1.98 0.54 19.32
C VAL A 209 1.98 -0.50 18.20
N SER A 210 2.90 -0.36 17.27
CA SER A 210 3.23 -1.41 16.34
C SER A 210 4.51 -2.10 16.82
N ASN A 211 4.42 -3.39 17.11
CA ASN A 211 5.56 -4.24 17.52
C ASN A 211 6.22 -3.83 18.84
N GLY A 212 5.45 -3.42 19.83
CA GLY A 212 5.98 -3.10 21.14
C GLY A 212 6.68 -1.75 21.25
N ARG A 213 6.46 -0.82 20.31
CA ARG A 213 7.16 0.47 20.29
C ARG A 213 6.21 1.62 20.00
N GLU A 214 6.29 2.64 20.80
CA GLU A 214 5.48 3.84 20.69
C GLU A 214 5.90 4.71 19.50
N ALA A 215 4.92 5.18 18.72
CA ALA A 215 5.16 6.14 17.65
C ALA A 215 4.51 7.49 18.00
N VAL A 216 5.25 8.58 17.83
CA VAL A 216 4.69 9.92 17.96
C VAL A 216 3.76 10.17 16.77
N THR A 217 2.47 10.32 17.06
CA THR A 217 1.42 10.51 16.04
C THR A 217 0.78 11.88 16.11
N ILE A 218 0.21 12.33 15.01
CA ILE A 218 -0.54 13.58 14.92
C ILE A 218 -1.80 13.39 14.09
N ASP A 219 -2.81 14.22 14.34
CA ASP A 219 -3.98 14.36 13.51
C ASP A 219 -3.57 14.82 12.09
N PRO A 220 -4.02 14.15 11.01
CA PRO A 220 -3.75 14.55 9.63
C PRO A 220 -4.14 16.00 9.32
N ASN A 221 -5.19 16.51 9.94
CA ASN A 221 -5.63 17.89 9.79
C ASN A 221 -4.61 18.92 10.33
N LEU A 222 -3.72 18.48 11.22
CA LEU A 222 -2.63 19.28 11.74
C LEU A 222 -1.33 19.08 10.97
N ALA A 223 -1.27 18.10 10.06
CA ALA A 223 -0.04 17.74 9.33
C ALA A 223 0.56 18.91 8.54
N SER A 224 -0.30 19.80 7.99
CA SER A 224 0.15 21.01 7.29
C SER A 224 0.90 22.00 8.17
N ARG A 225 0.71 21.94 9.49
CA ARG A 225 1.40 22.80 10.46
C ARG A 225 2.81 22.28 10.78
N TYR A 226 3.14 21.04 10.43
CA TYR A 226 4.43 20.43 10.71
C TYR A 226 5.30 20.40 9.47
N ASN A 227 6.36 21.16 9.46
CA ASN A 227 7.35 21.14 8.39
C ASN A 227 8.16 19.84 8.44
N VAL A 228 8.09 19.04 7.37
CA VAL A 228 8.95 17.87 7.18
C VAL A 228 10.33 18.33 6.69
N PRO A 229 11.40 18.15 7.49
CA PRO A 229 12.73 18.56 7.07
C PRO A 229 13.19 17.75 5.85
N GLN A 230 13.72 18.43 4.85
CA GLN A 230 14.28 17.77 3.65
C GLN A 230 15.71 17.23 3.87
N ASN A 231 16.38 17.72 4.91
CA ASN A 231 17.74 17.33 5.25
C ASN A 231 18.03 17.66 6.73
N PHE A 232 19.15 17.12 7.22
CA PHE A 232 19.56 17.27 8.61
C PHE A 232 19.80 18.74 9.06
N LYS A 233 20.21 19.63 8.15
CA LYS A 233 20.37 21.06 8.45
C LYS A 233 19.00 21.71 8.73
N GLN A 234 17.99 21.40 7.90
CA GLN A 234 16.62 21.88 8.13
C GLN A 234 16.01 21.30 9.40
N TYR A 235 16.29 20.03 9.71
CA TYR A 235 15.87 19.40 10.98
C TYR A 235 16.40 20.20 12.19
N LYS A 236 17.67 20.59 12.19
CA LYS A 236 18.25 21.38 13.29
C LYS A 236 17.58 22.74 13.50
N MET A 237 16.99 23.31 12.46
CA MET A 237 16.27 24.61 12.50
C MET A 237 14.74 24.43 12.56
N CYS A 238 14.24 23.20 12.58
CA CYS A 238 12.81 22.91 12.55
C CYS A 238 12.15 23.28 13.89
N PRO A 239 11.05 24.05 13.90
CA PRO A 239 10.30 24.35 15.12
C PRO A 239 9.83 23.09 15.86
N HIS A 240 9.55 22.02 15.12
CA HIS A 240 9.08 20.73 15.64
C HIS A 240 10.22 19.72 15.84
N ARG A 241 11.44 20.20 16.05
CA ARG A 241 12.64 19.36 16.22
C ARG A 241 12.47 18.32 17.33
N ALA A 242 11.78 18.65 18.41
CA ALA A 242 11.58 17.75 19.54
C ALA A 242 10.85 16.46 19.12
N PHE A 243 9.75 16.56 18.38
CA PHE A 243 9.01 15.39 17.90
C PHE A 243 9.85 14.50 16.98
N TRP A 244 10.60 15.12 16.05
CA TRP A 244 11.54 14.39 15.20
C TRP A 244 12.64 13.72 16.03
N ARG A 245 13.15 14.39 17.09
CA ARG A 245 14.19 13.84 17.95
C ARG A 245 13.68 12.60 18.69
N THR A 246 12.52 12.68 19.32
CA THR A 246 11.89 11.52 19.96
C THR A 246 11.69 10.36 19.00
N ALA A 247 11.18 10.62 17.79
CA ALA A 247 11.02 9.57 16.79
C ALA A 247 12.36 8.97 16.31
N MET A 248 13.44 9.77 16.27
CA MET A 248 14.79 9.29 15.98
C MET A 248 15.33 8.42 17.10
N GLU A 249 15.12 8.79 18.36
CA GLU A 249 15.50 8.02 19.54
C GLU A 249 14.82 6.66 19.56
N LEU A 250 13.51 6.63 19.42
CA LEU A 250 12.74 5.38 19.29
C LEU A 250 13.26 4.49 18.15
N LYS A 251 13.69 5.10 17.03
CA LYS A 251 14.27 4.32 15.92
C LYS A 251 15.66 3.79 16.26
N MET A 252 16.47 4.52 17.01
CA MET A 252 17.77 4.05 17.51
C MET A 252 17.60 2.90 18.50
N GLU A 253 16.67 3.00 19.44
CA GLU A 253 16.30 1.91 20.35
C GLU A 253 15.89 0.65 19.59
N THR A 254 15.13 0.83 18.48
CA THR A 254 14.81 -0.27 17.56
C THR A 254 16.07 -0.96 17.05
N TYR A 255 17.07 -0.19 16.64
CA TYR A 255 18.31 -0.74 16.07
C TYR A 255 19.22 -1.35 17.14
N GLU A 256 19.10 -0.94 18.39
CA GLU A 256 19.81 -1.53 19.52
C GLU A 256 19.17 -2.86 19.95
N ALA A 257 17.85 -2.94 19.93
CA ALA A 257 17.13 -4.19 20.23
C ALA A 257 17.32 -5.26 19.15
N ILE A 258 17.40 -4.85 17.88
CA ILE A 258 17.85 -5.69 16.77
C ILE A 258 19.36 -5.46 16.69
N PRO A 259 20.25 -6.44 16.85
CA PRO A 259 21.71 -6.21 16.82
C PRO A 259 22.18 -5.83 15.40
N VAL A 260 21.73 -4.63 14.94
CA VAL A 260 21.97 -4.13 13.58
C VAL A 260 23.46 -3.90 13.32
N TRP A 261 24.20 -3.49 14.36
CA TRP A 261 25.64 -3.24 14.28
C TRP A 261 26.34 -3.49 15.61
N ASN A 262 27.65 -3.65 15.54
CA ASN A 262 28.55 -3.50 16.68
C ASN A 262 29.09 -2.08 16.71
N VAL A 263 29.24 -1.50 17.90
CA VAL A 263 29.95 -0.23 18.10
C VAL A 263 31.43 -0.55 18.34
N VAL A 264 32.29 -0.12 17.43
CA VAL A 264 33.73 -0.42 17.49
C VAL A 264 34.58 0.83 17.38
N SER A 265 35.82 0.78 17.89
CA SER A 265 36.77 1.90 17.71
C SER A 265 37.18 2.00 16.23
N ILE A 266 37.27 3.22 15.70
CA ILE A 266 37.76 3.46 14.34
C ILE A 266 39.15 2.86 14.11
N LYS A 267 39.95 2.69 15.16
CA LYS A 267 41.29 2.09 15.12
C LYS A 267 41.25 0.59 14.80
N THR A 268 40.14 -0.09 15.05
CA THR A 268 39.98 -1.52 14.75
C THR A 268 39.55 -1.78 13.32
N VAL A 269 39.09 -0.76 12.61
CA VAL A 269 38.69 -0.88 11.21
C VAL A 269 39.93 -1.13 10.33
N PRO A 270 39.93 -2.11 9.43
CA PRO A 270 41.06 -2.37 8.53
C PRO A 270 41.33 -1.12 7.65
N ARG A 271 42.61 -0.79 7.47
CA ARG A 271 43.04 0.45 6.80
C ARG A 271 42.56 0.62 5.35
N ASN A 272 42.26 -0.47 4.67
CA ASN A 272 41.78 -0.53 3.29
C ASN A 272 40.24 -0.56 3.18
N VAL A 273 39.53 -0.52 4.29
CA VAL A 273 38.07 -0.56 4.29
C VAL A 273 37.49 0.85 4.41
N ARG A 274 36.55 1.16 3.53
CA ARG A 274 35.88 2.46 3.51
C ARG A 274 34.86 2.54 4.63
N ILE A 275 34.83 3.67 5.34
CA ILE A 275 33.81 4.00 6.33
C ILE A 275 32.78 4.92 5.64
N PHE A 276 31.54 4.46 5.58
CA PHE A 276 30.45 5.20 4.96
C PHE A 276 29.81 6.22 5.92
N ARG A 277 28.96 7.10 5.38
CA ARG A 277 28.19 8.05 6.19
C ARG A 277 26.75 7.60 6.28
N LEU A 278 26.10 7.94 7.39
CA LEU A 278 24.68 7.80 7.59
C LEU A 278 23.98 9.15 7.40
N LYS A 279 22.71 9.12 7.00
CA LYS A 279 21.84 10.30 6.93
C LYS A 279 20.45 9.96 7.42
N TRP A 280 19.83 10.91 8.08
CA TRP A 280 18.41 10.85 8.37
C TRP A 280 17.57 11.32 7.17
N VAL A 281 16.50 10.59 6.89
CA VAL A 281 15.45 10.93 5.92
C VAL A 281 14.17 11.07 6.72
N PHE A 282 13.57 12.24 6.69
CA PHE A 282 12.38 12.57 7.48
C PHE A 282 11.14 12.39 6.60
N VAL A 283 10.19 11.60 7.07
CA VAL A 283 8.91 11.37 6.39
C VAL A 283 7.80 11.27 7.43
N MET A 284 6.60 11.68 7.05
CA MET A 284 5.38 11.39 7.81
C MET A 284 4.65 10.25 7.11
N LYS A 285 4.20 9.26 7.87
CA LYS A 285 3.49 8.10 7.35
C LYS A 285 2.12 8.01 7.99
N ALA A 286 1.12 7.56 7.23
CA ALA A 286 -0.16 7.16 7.80
C ALA A 286 0.04 5.97 8.74
N VAL A 287 -0.71 5.98 9.84
CA VAL A 287 -0.77 4.85 10.76
C VAL A 287 -1.77 3.85 10.20
N PRO A 288 -1.40 2.56 10.04
CA PRO A 288 -2.33 1.55 9.56
C PRO A 288 -3.58 1.47 10.45
N GLY A 289 -4.76 1.51 9.85
CA GLY A 289 -6.04 1.43 10.59
C GLY A 289 -6.50 2.73 11.26
N SER A 290 -5.71 3.80 11.19
CA SER A 290 -6.03 5.11 11.79
C SER A 290 -5.94 6.22 10.76
N GLU A 291 -6.63 7.34 10.98
CA GLU A 291 -6.47 8.56 10.19
C GLU A 291 -5.22 9.36 10.59
N GLN A 292 -4.50 8.92 11.61
CA GLN A 292 -3.34 9.64 12.14
C GLN A 292 -2.10 9.50 11.28
N LEU A 293 -1.20 10.48 11.39
CA LEU A 293 0.13 10.44 10.79
C LEU A 293 1.19 10.30 11.89
N LYS A 294 2.23 9.50 11.63
CA LYS A 294 3.38 9.34 12.52
C LYS A 294 4.63 9.96 11.93
N PHE A 295 5.46 10.54 12.82
CA PHE A 295 6.82 10.92 12.49
C PHE A 295 7.65 9.65 12.27
N ALA A 296 8.14 9.43 11.06
CA ALA A 296 8.82 8.20 10.69
C ALA A 296 10.20 8.50 10.07
N PRO A 297 11.19 8.94 10.89
CA PRO A 297 12.54 9.14 10.40
C PRO A 297 13.16 7.80 10.01
N ARG A 298 13.91 7.80 8.91
CA ARG A 298 14.67 6.64 8.45
C ARG A 298 16.16 6.98 8.47
N LEU A 299 16.95 6.14 9.12
CA LEU A 299 18.39 6.23 9.03
C LEU A 299 18.85 5.43 7.81
N CYS A 300 19.58 6.08 6.91
CA CYS A 300 20.02 5.48 5.65
C CYS A 300 21.53 5.61 5.49
N LEU A 301 22.17 4.55 5.03
CA LEU A 301 23.55 4.59 4.57
C LEU A 301 23.65 5.38 3.26
N ILE A 302 24.68 6.19 3.10
CA ILE A 302 24.97 6.86 1.82
C ILE A 302 25.77 5.88 0.97
N GLY A 303 25.07 4.96 0.31
CA GLY A 303 25.67 3.87 -0.48
C GLY A 303 26.01 4.24 -1.92
N THR A 304 25.82 5.50 -2.37
CA THR A 304 26.10 5.93 -3.75
C THR A 304 27.53 5.69 -4.22
N ASN A 305 28.45 5.50 -3.29
CA ASN A 305 29.86 5.26 -3.56
C ASN A 305 30.29 3.83 -3.16
N MET A 306 29.37 2.90 -2.97
CA MET A 306 29.65 1.48 -2.82
C MET A 306 30.02 0.92 -4.19
N ASP A 307 31.02 0.04 -4.20
CA ASP A 307 31.48 -0.63 -5.41
C ASP A 307 30.53 -1.78 -5.78
N PRO A 308 29.84 -1.72 -6.93
CA PRO A 308 28.94 -2.82 -7.35
C PRO A 308 29.64 -4.18 -7.56
N GLU A 309 30.95 -4.20 -7.82
CA GLU A 309 31.70 -5.46 -7.92
C GLU A 309 31.90 -6.11 -6.55
N GLN A 310 32.09 -5.30 -5.52
CA GLN A 310 32.19 -5.77 -4.14
C GLN A 310 30.81 -6.04 -3.51
N PHE A 311 29.79 -5.24 -3.86
CA PHE A 311 28.44 -5.31 -3.33
C PHE A 311 27.44 -5.50 -4.48
N PRO A 312 27.26 -6.72 -4.99
CA PRO A 312 26.31 -6.97 -6.06
C PRO A 312 24.90 -6.50 -5.66
N SER A 313 24.37 -5.55 -6.41
CA SER A 313 23.13 -4.85 -6.06
C SER A 313 21.90 -5.39 -6.79
N TYR A 314 22.11 -6.29 -7.77
CA TYR A 314 20.99 -6.81 -8.54
C TYR A 314 20.04 -7.62 -7.65
N ALA A 315 18.81 -7.19 -7.62
CA ALA A 315 17.67 -7.93 -7.09
C ALA A 315 16.56 -7.89 -8.11
N ASP A 316 15.90 -9.01 -8.32
CA ASP A 316 14.71 -9.05 -9.12
C ASP A 316 13.63 -8.16 -8.47
N VAL A 317 12.80 -7.55 -9.30
CA VAL A 317 11.60 -6.84 -8.88
C VAL A 317 10.41 -7.35 -9.68
N GLY A 318 9.29 -7.51 -9.02
CA GLY A 318 8.07 -8.00 -9.66
C GLY A 318 7.68 -7.17 -10.88
N ARG A 319 7.34 -7.84 -11.95
CA ARG A 319 6.97 -7.19 -13.21
C ARG A 319 5.59 -6.56 -13.09
N LYS A 320 5.44 -5.34 -13.59
CA LYS A 320 4.15 -4.64 -13.57
C LYS A 320 3.05 -5.39 -14.32
N ILE A 321 3.39 -6.09 -15.38
CA ILE A 321 2.44 -6.92 -16.14
C ILE A 321 1.87 -8.04 -15.25
N THR A 322 2.67 -8.64 -14.38
CA THR A 322 2.22 -9.66 -13.42
C THR A 322 1.16 -9.11 -12.48
N LEU A 323 1.38 -7.91 -11.91
CA LEU A 323 0.39 -7.24 -11.06
C LEU A 323 -0.93 -6.97 -11.81
N LYS A 324 -0.84 -6.51 -13.06
CA LYS A 324 -2.03 -6.20 -13.88
C LYS A 324 -2.80 -7.47 -14.28
N ILE A 325 -2.08 -8.58 -14.54
CA ILE A 325 -2.71 -9.89 -14.75
C ILE A 325 -3.42 -10.37 -13.47
N ILE A 326 -2.79 -10.23 -12.29
CA ILE A 326 -3.41 -10.54 -11.00
C ILE A 326 -4.69 -9.70 -10.79
N ALA A 327 -4.66 -8.41 -11.12
CA ALA A 327 -5.84 -7.55 -11.06
C ALA A 327 -6.95 -8.00 -12.02
N ALA A 328 -6.59 -8.42 -13.25
CA ALA A 328 -7.53 -8.96 -14.22
C ALA A 328 -8.17 -10.28 -13.74
N ILE A 329 -7.38 -11.19 -13.16
CA ILE A 329 -7.87 -12.44 -12.57
C ILE A 329 -8.80 -12.15 -11.38
N LEU A 330 -8.42 -11.22 -10.51
CA LEU A 330 -9.29 -10.80 -9.40
C LEU A 330 -10.62 -10.25 -9.90
N ALA A 331 -10.64 -9.43 -10.94
CA ALA A 331 -11.86 -8.88 -11.51
C ALA A 331 -12.79 -9.96 -12.08
N ALA A 332 -12.22 -10.96 -12.77
CA ALA A 332 -12.99 -12.07 -13.33
C ALA A 332 -13.56 -13.01 -12.25
N HIS A 333 -12.82 -13.21 -11.15
CA HIS A 333 -13.14 -14.15 -10.07
C HIS A 333 -13.32 -13.47 -8.71
N MET A 334 -13.98 -12.32 -8.68
CA MET A 334 -14.12 -11.46 -7.51
C MET A 334 -14.85 -12.11 -6.33
N GLU A 335 -15.67 -13.14 -6.61
CA GLU A 335 -16.36 -13.92 -5.58
C GLU A 335 -15.49 -15.00 -4.93
N ASP A 336 -14.39 -15.39 -5.61
CA ASP A 336 -13.54 -16.50 -5.15
C ASP A 336 -12.28 -15.99 -4.46
N PHE A 337 -11.92 -14.70 -4.66
CA PHE A 337 -10.72 -14.11 -4.11
C PHE A 337 -10.98 -12.91 -3.21
N THR A 338 -10.11 -12.76 -2.24
CA THR A 338 -9.91 -11.51 -1.49
C THR A 338 -8.50 -10.97 -1.75
N ALA A 339 -8.37 -9.64 -1.77
CA ALA A 339 -7.14 -8.93 -2.12
C ALA A 339 -6.45 -8.41 -0.87
N HIS A 340 -5.19 -8.81 -0.65
CA HIS A 340 -4.42 -8.47 0.53
C HIS A 340 -3.01 -8.01 0.17
N GLN A 341 -2.44 -7.21 1.05
CA GLN A 341 -1.04 -6.81 1.01
C GLN A 341 -0.39 -7.10 2.36
N ALA A 342 0.85 -7.56 2.35
CA ALA A 342 1.63 -7.84 3.55
C ALA A 342 2.97 -7.09 3.48
N ASP A 343 3.41 -6.59 4.64
CA ASP A 343 4.66 -5.85 4.80
C ASP A 343 5.49 -6.46 5.91
N ASP A 344 6.80 -6.59 5.71
CA ASP A 344 7.72 -7.06 6.71
C ASP A 344 8.35 -5.88 7.45
N SER A 345 8.06 -5.77 8.72
CA SER A 345 8.58 -4.69 9.55
C SER A 345 10.11 -4.76 9.65
N ASP A 346 10.77 -3.62 9.40
CA ASP A 346 12.22 -3.48 9.42
C ASP A 346 12.96 -4.60 8.64
N ALA A 347 12.45 -4.91 7.43
CA ALA A 347 12.87 -6.03 6.59
C ALA A 347 14.41 -6.15 6.45
N PHE A 348 15.10 -5.05 6.19
CA PHE A 348 16.56 -5.06 6.05
C PHE A 348 17.27 -5.25 7.38
N GLN A 349 16.83 -4.59 8.45
CA GLN A 349 17.46 -4.66 9.76
C GLN A 349 17.37 -6.07 10.39
N ASN A 350 16.31 -6.80 10.08
CA ASN A 350 16.14 -8.19 10.48
C ASN A 350 16.84 -9.18 9.51
N THR A 351 17.47 -8.69 8.44
CA THR A 351 18.24 -9.50 7.51
C THR A 351 19.70 -9.56 7.95
N ILE A 352 20.06 -10.56 8.75
CA ILE A 352 21.43 -10.74 9.26
C ILE A 352 22.38 -11.10 8.10
N VAL A 353 23.52 -10.45 8.08
CA VAL A 353 24.63 -10.70 7.15
C VAL A 353 25.76 -11.30 7.96
N ASP A 354 25.71 -12.61 8.22
CA ASP A 354 26.62 -13.32 9.12
C ASP A 354 27.84 -13.92 8.42
N GLY A 355 27.91 -13.74 7.09
CA GLY A 355 28.98 -14.30 6.29
C GLY A 355 28.95 -15.82 6.18
N SER A 356 27.81 -16.47 6.52
CA SER A 356 27.61 -17.92 6.35
C SER A 356 27.68 -18.35 4.87
N ASP A 357 27.50 -17.44 3.95
CA ASP A 357 27.58 -17.67 2.49
C ASP A 357 29.02 -17.75 1.94
N GLY A 358 30.02 -17.93 2.80
CA GLY A 358 31.39 -18.27 2.41
C GLY A 358 32.31 -17.07 2.12
N ASP A 359 31.85 -15.86 2.03
CA ASP A 359 32.63 -14.67 1.65
C ASP A 359 32.65 -13.60 2.77
N LYS A 360 32.98 -14.01 3.98
CA LYS A 360 32.93 -13.20 5.22
C LYS A 360 33.66 -11.85 5.14
N ALA A 361 34.70 -11.73 4.34
CA ALA A 361 35.52 -10.52 4.28
C ALA A 361 34.95 -9.41 3.39
N LYS A 362 34.05 -9.74 2.44
CA LYS A 362 33.56 -8.79 1.42
C LYS A 362 32.26 -8.08 1.76
N THR A 363 31.53 -8.57 2.76
CA THR A 363 30.18 -8.09 3.07
C THR A 363 30.08 -7.15 4.28
N ILE A 364 31.13 -7.05 5.10
CA ILE A 364 31.14 -6.16 6.27
C ILE A 364 31.22 -4.71 5.82
N VAL A 365 30.28 -3.92 6.29
CA VAL A 365 30.19 -2.48 6.02
C VAL A 365 30.41 -1.73 7.30
N TYR A 366 31.28 -0.72 7.27
CA TYR A 366 31.49 0.21 8.38
C TYR A 366 30.88 1.58 8.06
N SER A 367 30.25 2.20 9.06
CA SER A 367 29.78 3.57 8.92
C SER A 367 30.13 4.42 10.13
N HIS A 368 30.21 5.73 9.92
CA HIS A 368 30.15 6.70 11.02
C HIS A 368 28.85 6.49 11.80
N GLN A 369 28.85 6.90 13.06
CA GLN A 369 27.63 6.88 13.87
C GLN A 369 26.54 7.79 13.29
N ALA A 370 25.30 7.54 13.68
CA ALA A 370 24.15 8.31 13.28
C ALA A 370 24.29 9.79 13.70
N PRO A 371 24.02 10.75 12.83
CA PRO A 371 24.05 12.17 13.18
C PRO A 371 23.14 12.48 14.39
N ASP A 372 23.62 13.23 15.36
CA ASP A 372 23.08 13.56 16.70
C ASP A 372 23.15 12.40 17.73
N PHE A 373 23.74 11.25 17.39
CA PHE A 373 23.89 10.10 18.29
C PHE A 373 25.37 9.65 18.39
N GLU A 374 26.30 10.53 18.02
CA GLU A 374 27.71 10.22 18.09
C GLU A 374 28.20 10.14 19.54
N THR A 375 28.86 9.04 19.87
CA THR A 375 29.51 8.81 21.16
C THR A 375 31.01 8.56 20.95
N LYS A 376 31.78 8.71 22.01
CA LYS A 376 33.22 8.36 22.04
C LYS A 376 33.47 7.26 23.06
N SER A 377 34.54 6.50 22.86
CA SER A 377 34.97 5.54 23.86
C SER A 377 35.44 6.26 25.14
N GLU A 378 35.57 5.55 26.23
CA GLU A 378 36.13 6.05 27.48
C GLU A 378 37.53 6.66 27.31
N ASN A 379 38.29 6.14 26.36
CA ASN A 379 39.61 6.66 26.00
C ASN A 379 39.58 7.84 24.99
N GLY A 380 38.39 8.37 24.65
CA GLY A 380 38.21 9.46 23.70
C GLY A 380 38.31 9.08 22.21
N ASP A 381 38.42 7.79 21.88
CA ASP A 381 38.48 7.32 20.50
C ASP A 381 37.14 7.52 19.78
N THR A 382 37.21 7.86 18.49
CA THR A 382 36.04 7.88 17.63
C THR A 382 35.50 6.47 17.45
N LEU A 383 34.21 6.30 17.69
CA LEU A 383 33.49 5.04 17.50
C LEU A 383 32.76 5.05 16.14
N VAL A 384 32.63 3.87 15.55
CA VAL A 384 31.95 3.62 14.28
C VAL A 384 31.06 2.38 14.40
N TYR A 385 30.10 2.25 13.50
CA TYR A 385 29.25 1.06 13.41
C TYR A 385 29.84 0.05 12.44
N GLU A 386 29.96 -1.19 12.89
CA GLU A 386 30.21 -2.37 12.07
C GLU A 386 28.87 -3.05 11.82
N HIS A 387 28.33 -2.91 10.61
CA HIS A 387 26.99 -3.41 10.27
C HIS A 387 26.95 -4.94 10.21
N ARG A 388 26.01 -5.52 10.93
CA ARG A 388 25.76 -6.96 10.97
C ARG A 388 24.55 -7.39 10.15
N THR A 389 23.76 -6.42 9.70
CA THR A 389 22.55 -6.68 8.93
C THR A 389 22.56 -5.91 7.62
N ALA A 390 21.66 -6.24 6.71
CA ALA A 390 21.32 -5.37 5.63
C ALA A 390 20.78 -4.05 6.19
N PHE A 391 20.90 -2.96 5.45
CA PHE A 391 20.53 -1.63 5.94
C PHE A 391 20.03 -0.72 4.82
N GLN A 392 19.10 0.16 5.14
CA GLN A 392 18.57 1.11 4.16
C GLN A 392 19.66 1.98 3.56
N GLY A 393 19.70 2.07 2.22
CA GLY A 393 20.71 2.81 1.48
C GLY A 393 21.99 2.05 1.16
N ARG A 394 22.17 0.85 1.69
CA ARG A 394 23.17 -0.10 1.24
C ARG A 394 22.68 -0.73 -0.07
N ILE A 395 23.51 -0.73 -1.12
CA ILE A 395 23.06 -1.07 -2.49
C ILE A 395 22.65 -2.54 -2.66
N ASP A 396 23.21 -3.43 -1.86
CA ASP A 396 22.97 -4.90 -1.90
C ASP A 396 21.84 -5.35 -0.94
N SER A 397 21.27 -4.46 -0.11
CA SER A 397 20.22 -4.83 0.85
C SER A 397 18.99 -5.49 0.23
N PRO A 398 18.46 -5.03 -0.91
CA PRO A 398 17.33 -5.72 -1.55
C PRO A 398 17.66 -7.16 -1.93
N ARG A 399 18.88 -7.42 -2.43
CA ARG A 399 19.34 -8.75 -2.79
C ARG A 399 19.48 -9.65 -1.56
N LEU A 400 20.12 -9.15 -0.51
CA LEU A 400 20.31 -9.90 0.74
C LEU A 400 18.96 -10.29 1.37
N TYR A 401 18.02 -9.35 1.39
CA TYR A 401 16.67 -9.64 1.86
C TYR A 401 15.97 -10.68 0.97
N ALA A 402 16.03 -10.53 -0.36
CA ALA A 402 15.42 -11.47 -1.30
C ALA A 402 15.97 -12.90 -1.13
N GLN A 403 17.27 -13.04 -0.88
CA GLN A 403 17.90 -14.34 -0.63
C GLN A 403 17.37 -15.03 0.64
N LYS A 404 16.99 -14.26 1.66
CA LYS A 404 16.44 -14.81 2.92
C LYS A 404 14.96 -15.05 2.89
N VAL A 405 14.17 -14.14 2.28
CA VAL A 405 12.72 -14.26 2.29
C VAL A 405 12.21 -15.33 1.32
N ARG A 406 12.88 -15.51 0.18
CA ARG A 406 12.46 -16.48 -0.85
C ARG A 406 12.37 -17.92 -0.33
N PRO A 407 13.37 -18.49 0.38
CA PRO A 407 13.27 -19.83 0.96
C PRO A 407 12.08 -19.97 1.93
N LEU A 408 11.80 -18.94 2.73
CA LEU A 408 10.69 -18.96 3.68
C LEU A 408 9.33 -18.90 2.97
N LEU A 409 9.21 -18.13 1.88
CA LEU A 409 8.02 -18.14 1.06
C LEU A 409 7.80 -19.50 0.40
N ILE A 410 8.87 -20.16 -0.07
CA ILE A 410 8.79 -21.52 -0.60
C ILE A 410 8.36 -22.50 0.49
N GLN A 411 8.88 -22.38 1.71
CA GLN A 411 8.45 -23.15 2.86
C GLN A 411 6.97 -22.93 3.19
N ALA A 412 6.48 -21.70 3.03
CA ALA A 412 5.07 -21.35 3.17
C ALA A 412 4.20 -21.82 1.98
N GLY A 413 4.75 -22.55 1.02
CA GLY A 413 4.03 -23.09 -0.14
C GLY A 413 3.92 -22.14 -1.33
N PHE A 414 4.57 -20.97 -1.29
CA PHE A 414 4.63 -20.02 -2.40
C PHE A 414 5.80 -20.32 -3.32
N HIS A 415 5.54 -20.71 -4.54
CA HIS A 415 6.55 -21.03 -5.54
C HIS A 415 6.72 -19.89 -6.54
N PRO A 416 7.98 -19.49 -6.87
CA PRO A 416 8.21 -18.41 -7.82
C PRO A 416 7.78 -18.83 -9.24
N LEU A 417 7.25 -17.86 -10.00
CA LEU A 417 6.96 -18.04 -11.42
C LEU A 417 8.27 -18.00 -12.23
N MET A 418 8.36 -18.76 -13.28
CA MET A 418 9.54 -18.78 -14.16
C MET A 418 9.63 -17.49 -14.99
N ASN A 419 8.47 -16.98 -15.43
CA ASN A 419 8.39 -15.76 -16.23
C ASN A 419 8.49 -14.48 -15.40
N ASP A 420 8.31 -14.56 -14.07
CA ASP A 420 8.55 -13.47 -13.13
C ASP A 420 9.04 -14.02 -11.78
N PRO A 421 10.34 -14.02 -11.51
CA PRO A 421 10.90 -14.60 -10.29
C PRO A 421 10.39 -13.95 -8.97
N GLU A 422 9.78 -12.77 -9.05
CA GLU A 422 9.15 -12.09 -7.93
C GLU A 422 7.61 -12.16 -7.96
N GLY A 423 7.06 -12.88 -8.94
CA GLY A 423 5.71 -13.42 -8.93
C GLY A 423 5.71 -14.80 -8.28
N PHE A 424 4.72 -15.08 -7.45
CA PHE A 424 4.60 -16.37 -6.76
C PHE A 424 3.19 -16.92 -6.88
N ILE A 425 3.13 -18.24 -6.92
CA ILE A 425 1.89 -18.99 -6.88
C ILE A 425 1.86 -19.89 -5.65
N TYR A 426 0.70 -19.93 -4.99
CA TYR A 426 0.36 -20.90 -3.97
C TYR A 426 -0.80 -21.75 -4.50
N ASN A 427 -0.61 -23.07 -4.56
CA ASN A 427 -1.64 -24.00 -5.03
C ASN A 427 -1.56 -25.27 -4.20
N GLU A 428 -2.35 -25.33 -3.12
CA GLU A 428 -2.43 -26.49 -2.23
C GLU A 428 -3.84 -27.07 -2.22
N GLY A 429 -3.94 -28.38 -2.19
CA GLY A 429 -5.20 -29.11 -2.19
C GLY A 429 -5.54 -29.71 -3.57
N PRO A 430 -6.80 -29.60 -4.07
CA PRO A 430 -7.25 -30.30 -5.28
C PRO A 430 -6.46 -29.96 -6.55
N GLY A 431 -5.92 -28.73 -6.65
CA GLY A 431 -5.18 -28.26 -7.82
C GLY A 431 -3.70 -28.62 -7.81
N LYS A 432 -3.16 -29.09 -6.69
CA LYS A 432 -1.72 -29.31 -6.53
C LYS A 432 -1.22 -30.42 -7.45
N GLY A 433 -0.24 -30.09 -8.30
CA GLY A 433 0.37 -31.03 -9.23
C GLY A 433 -0.54 -31.54 -10.34
N THR A 434 -1.68 -30.86 -10.59
CA THR A 434 -2.62 -31.18 -11.67
C THR A 434 -2.47 -30.17 -12.81
N GLN A 435 -3.04 -30.50 -13.98
CA GLN A 435 -3.18 -29.59 -15.10
C GLN A 435 -4.53 -28.85 -15.11
N MET A 436 -5.22 -28.82 -13.97
CA MET A 436 -6.49 -28.12 -13.86
C MET A 436 -6.30 -26.62 -14.16
N THR A 437 -7.27 -26.06 -14.86
CA THR A 437 -7.36 -24.60 -15.06
C THR A 437 -7.77 -23.91 -13.77
N LEU A 438 -7.50 -22.61 -13.64
CA LEU A 438 -7.90 -21.85 -12.46
C LEU A 438 -9.41 -21.94 -12.16
N PRO A 439 -10.33 -21.79 -13.13
CA PRO A 439 -11.76 -22.01 -12.86
C PRO A 439 -12.09 -23.40 -12.31
N GLU A 440 -11.41 -24.45 -12.78
CA GLU A 440 -11.60 -25.81 -12.26
C GLU A 440 -11.06 -25.95 -10.84
N ILE A 441 -9.89 -25.38 -10.53
CA ILE A 441 -9.30 -25.34 -9.20
C ILE A 441 -10.24 -24.61 -8.23
N LEU A 442 -10.74 -23.44 -8.59
CA LEU A 442 -11.66 -22.65 -7.76
C LEU A 442 -12.96 -23.43 -7.48
N LYS A 443 -13.49 -24.14 -8.48
CA LYS A 443 -14.66 -25.01 -8.31
C LYS A 443 -14.37 -26.17 -7.36
N ALA A 444 -13.23 -26.83 -7.52
CA ALA A 444 -12.84 -27.96 -6.67
C ALA A 444 -12.60 -27.55 -5.21
N LEU A 445 -12.02 -26.38 -4.98
CA LEU A 445 -11.77 -25.83 -3.64
C LEU A 445 -13.07 -25.62 -2.84
N LYS A 446 -14.20 -25.30 -3.48
CA LYS A 446 -15.52 -25.12 -2.81
C LYS A 446 -16.04 -26.40 -2.12
N THR A 447 -15.59 -27.56 -2.57
CA THR A 447 -16.01 -28.86 -2.05
C THR A 447 -14.89 -29.64 -1.33
N ALA A 448 -13.68 -29.08 -1.32
CA ALA A 448 -12.53 -29.71 -0.70
C ALA A 448 -12.66 -29.77 0.82
N GLN A 449 -12.27 -30.92 1.40
CA GLN A 449 -12.16 -31.03 2.85
C GLN A 449 -10.99 -30.09 3.34
N PRO A 450 -11.13 -29.49 4.52
CA PRO A 450 -10.05 -28.71 5.11
C PRO A 450 -8.77 -29.53 5.23
N ALA A 451 -7.62 -28.88 5.05
CA ALA A 451 -6.33 -29.52 5.31
C ALA A 451 -6.24 -29.95 6.79
N PRO A 452 -5.55 -31.08 7.08
CA PRO A 452 -5.31 -31.50 8.46
C PRO A 452 -4.56 -30.42 9.27
N PRO A 453 -4.78 -30.34 10.59
CA PRO A 453 -4.04 -29.44 11.45
C PRO A 453 -2.51 -29.59 11.27
N GLY A 454 -1.80 -28.47 11.22
CA GLY A 454 -0.34 -28.44 11.02
C GLY A 454 0.14 -28.60 9.56
N HIS A 455 -0.79 -28.73 8.60
CA HIS A 455 -0.45 -28.75 7.18
C HIS A 455 -0.81 -27.41 6.52
N ALA A 456 -0.16 -27.16 5.38
CA ALA A 456 -0.49 -26.00 4.54
C ALA A 456 -1.98 -26.00 4.19
N PRO A 457 -2.71 -24.89 4.35
CA PRO A 457 -4.15 -24.84 4.09
C PRO A 457 -4.46 -25.05 2.61
N ASN A 458 -5.53 -25.79 2.31
CA ASN A 458 -6.03 -25.92 0.94
C ASN A 458 -6.44 -24.55 0.43
N GLY A 459 -6.00 -24.21 -0.79
CA GLY A 459 -6.36 -22.96 -1.43
C GLY A 459 -5.44 -22.57 -2.58
N TYR A 460 -5.73 -21.41 -3.13
CA TYR A 460 -5.00 -20.84 -4.24
C TYR A 460 -4.70 -19.36 -3.98
N SER A 461 -3.50 -18.92 -4.34
CA SER A 461 -3.09 -17.52 -4.26
C SER A 461 -2.11 -17.16 -5.36
N LEU A 462 -2.20 -15.92 -5.82
CA LEU A 462 -1.20 -15.28 -6.67
C LEU A 462 -0.64 -14.09 -5.91
N MET A 463 0.67 -13.97 -5.90
CA MET A 463 1.40 -12.90 -5.21
C MET A 463 2.45 -12.29 -6.12
N ILE A 464 2.63 -10.99 -6.02
CA ILE A 464 3.80 -10.27 -6.54
C ILE A 464 4.51 -9.61 -5.37
N ARG A 465 5.83 -9.74 -5.32
CA ARG A 465 6.68 -9.13 -4.31
C ARG A 465 7.47 -7.96 -4.89
N HIS A 466 7.49 -6.86 -4.17
CA HIS A 466 8.33 -5.71 -4.49
C HIS A 466 9.15 -5.32 -3.26
N VAL A 467 10.33 -5.91 -3.13
CA VAL A 467 11.20 -5.84 -1.96
C VAL A 467 10.50 -6.44 -0.75
N ASP A 468 10.02 -5.61 0.20
CA ASP A 468 9.30 -5.98 1.41
C ASP A 468 7.77 -6.07 1.22
N ASP A 469 7.22 -5.28 0.29
CA ASP A 469 5.81 -5.32 -0.07
C ASP A 469 5.43 -6.63 -0.79
N LYS A 470 4.44 -7.34 -0.26
CA LYS A 470 3.80 -8.52 -0.87
C LYS A 470 2.35 -8.19 -1.20
N VAL A 471 2.01 -8.21 -2.47
CA VAL A 471 0.67 -7.89 -2.98
C VAL A 471 0.07 -9.18 -3.52
N MET A 472 -1.09 -9.59 -3.01
CA MET A 472 -1.64 -10.89 -3.36
C MET A 472 -3.16 -10.95 -3.37
N ILE A 473 -3.67 -11.96 -4.07
CA ILE A 473 -5.06 -12.40 -4.00
C ILE A 473 -5.09 -13.82 -3.46
N VAL A 474 -6.02 -14.10 -2.55
CA VAL A 474 -6.13 -15.40 -1.88
C VAL A 474 -7.57 -15.90 -1.87
N THR A 475 -7.74 -17.22 -1.97
CA THR A 475 -9.06 -17.86 -1.83
C THR A 475 -9.47 -18.05 -0.36
N SER A 476 -8.52 -17.91 0.58
CA SER A 476 -8.78 -18.05 2.02
C SER A 476 -7.75 -17.27 2.83
N LEU A 477 -8.19 -16.59 3.89
CA LEU A 477 -7.30 -15.90 4.84
C LEU A 477 -6.33 -16.85 5.55
N LYS A 478 -6.68 -18.13 5.69
CA LYS A 478 -5.77 -19.13 6.27
C LYS A 478 -4.43 -19.23 5.53
N ILE A 479 -4.39 -18.89 4.23
CA ILE A 479 -3.14 -18.82 3.46
C ILE A 479 -2.27 -17.66 3.95
N MET A 480 -2.90 -16.51 4.23
CA MET A 480 -2.22 -15.35 4.79
C MET A 480 -1.63 -15.67 6.16
N ASP A 481 -2.45 -16.23 7.05
CA ASP A 481 -2.05 -16.59 8.41
C ASP A 481 -0.87 -17.59 8.38
N TYR A 482 -0.95 -18.60 7.52
CA TYR A 482 0.11 -19.60 7.36
C TYR A 482 1.42 -19.01 6.82
N MET A 483 1.34 -18.10 5.85
CA MET A 483 2.49 -17.37 5.34
C MET A 483 3.11 -16.49 6.43
N VAL A 484 2.30 -15.69 7.12
CA VAL A 484 2.75 -14.79 8.19
C VAL A 484 3.41 -15.58 9.31
N GLU A 485 2.82 -16.70 9.73
CA GLU A 485 3.40 -17.57 10.76
C GLU A 485 4.77 -18.12 10.33
N THR A 486 4.90 -18.53 9.07
CA THR A 486 6.19 -19.01 8.54
C THR A 486 7.24 -17.90 8.51
N LEU A 487 6.85 -16.66 8.17
CA LEU A 487 7.77 -15.53 8.12
C LEU A 487 8.15 -15.00 9.51
N ARG A 488 7.37 -15.27 10.55
CA ARG A 488 7.62 -14.81 11.94
C ARG A 488 8.95 -15.26 12.52
N ILE A 489 9.56 -16.31 11.99
CA ILE A 489 10.91 -16.74 12.42
C ILE A 489 12.01 -15.71 12.08
N ALA A 490 11.74 -14.79 11.14
CA ALA A 490 12.71 -13.80 10.70
C ALA A 490 12.19 -12.36 10.79
N TRP A 491 10.89 -12.12 10.57
CA TRP A 491 10.28 -10.79 10.55
C TRP A 491 8.91 -10.78 11.21
N VAL A 492 8.56 -9.64 11.75
CA VAL A 492 7.16 -9.34 12.07
C VAL A 492 6.48 -8.94 10.77
N CYS A 493 5.62 -9.81 10.26
CA CYS A 493 4.86 -9.60 9.04
C CYS A 493 3.40 -9.33 9.41
N ASN A 494 2.83 -8.26 8.87
CA ASN A 494 1.41 -7.93 9.03
C ASN A 494 0.76 -7.82 7.67
N TYR A 495 -0.55 -8.12 7.58
CA TYR A 495 -1.29 -7.97 6.33
C TYR A 495 -2.57 -7.16 6.52
N THR A 496 -3.00 -6.52 5.45
CA THR A 496 -4.25 -5.76 5.36
C THR A 496 -4.89 -5.99 3.99
N GLY A 497 -6.13 -5.58 3.80
CA GLY A 497 -6.71 -5.50 2.45
C GLY A 497 -5.94 -4.51 1.57
N TRP A 498 -6.05 -4.65 0.25
CA TRP A 498 -5.44 -3.70 -0.68
C TRP A 498 -5.92 -2.28 -0.41
N ARG A 499 -5.00 -1.39 -0.15
CA ARG A 499 -5.24 0.05 -0.04
C ARG A 499 -4.27 0.82 -0.93
N LYS A 500 -2.98 0.57 -0.75
CA LYS A 500 -1.91 1.21 -1.50
C LYS A 500 -0.92 0.18 -2.01
N VAL A 501 -1.00 -0.13 -3.29
CA VAL A 501 -0.19 -1.15 -3.96
C VAL A 501 0.89 -0.47 -4.77
N LEU A 502 2.17 -0.69 -4.43
CA LEU A 502 3.33 -0.10 -5.10
C LEU A 502 3.23 1.43 -5.29
N GLY A 503 2.64 2.12 -4.32
CA GLY A 503 2.44 3.57 -4.34
C GLY A 503 1.14 4.03 -5.00
N TRP A 504 0.34 3.13 -5.59
CA TRP A 504 -0.96 3.38 -6.21
C TRP A 504 -2.09 3.06 -5.24
N ASP A 505 -3.11 3.88 -5.20
CA ASP A 505 -4.34 3.61 -4.47
C ASP A 505 -5.12 2.52 -5.22
N ALA A 506 -5.35 1.37 -4.59
CA ALA A 506 -6.09 0.27 -5.17
C ALA A 506 -7.60 0.45 -4.93
N VAL A 507 -8.36 0.53 -6.01
CA VAL A 507 -9.82 0.65 -5.96
C VAL A 507 -10.45 -0.63 -6.49
N ILE A 508 -11.21 -1.31 -5.64
CA ILE A 508 -12.00 -2.51 -5.97
C ILE A 508 -13.47 -2.10 -5.99
N ASP A 509 -14.02 -1.92 -7.18
CA ASP A 509 -15.44 -1.61 -7.37
C ASP A 509 -16.20 -2.92 -7.56
N ARG A 510 -16.93 -3.36 -6.52
CA ARG A 510 -17.67 -4.62 -6.57
C ARG A 510 -18.94 -4.54 -7.39
N ASP A 511 -19.55 -3.36 -7.52
CA ASP A 511 -20.77 -3.15 -8.28
C ASP A 511 -20.50 -3.19 -9.78
N ASP A 512 -19.44 -2.51 -10.22
CA ASP A 512 -18.96 -2.53 -11.61
C ASP A 512 -18.02 -3.72 -11.89
N ARG A 513 -17.61 -4.48 -10.87
CA ARG A 513 -16.64 -5.59 -10.95
C ARG A 513 -15.33 -5.16 -11.60
N THR A 514 -14.80 -4.03 -11.19
CA THR A 514 -13.54 -3.51 -11.72
C THR A 514 -12.48 -3.32 -10.64
N ILE A 515 -11.25 -3.48 -11.07
CA ILE A 515 -10.05 -3.14 -10.30
C ILE A 515 -9.37 -1.98 -11.01
N THR A 516 -8.91 -0.99 -10.28
CA THR A 516 -8.06 0.07 -10.84
C THR A 516 -6.98 0.50 -9.84
N PHE A 517 -5.85 0.97 -10.37
CA PHE A 517 -4.77 1.57 -9.60
C PHE A 517 -4.65 3.04 -9.98
N GLU A 518 -4.96 3.91 -9.06
CA GLU A 518 -4.98 5.37 -9.28
C GLU A 518 -4.15 6.11 -8.23
N CYS A 519 -3.90 7.40 -8.43
CA CYS A 519 -3.13 8.21 -7.47
C CYS A 519 -3.55 9.68 -7.47
N PRO A 520 -4.82 10.00 -7.16
CA PRO A 520 -5.33 11.38 -7.22
C PRO A 520 -4.58 12.33 -6.29
N ALA A 521 -4.10 11.86 -5.14
CA ALA A 521 -3.28 12.66 -4.23
C ALA A 521 -1.93 13.07 -4.83
N VAL A 522 -1.28 12.17 -5.58
CA VAL A 522 -0.03 12.47 -6.27
C VAL A 522 -0.26 13.45 -7.42
N LEU A 523 -1.35 13.30 -8.17
CA LEU A 523 -1.73 14.25 -9.22
C LEU A 523 -1.96 15.66 -8.65
N GLU A 524 -2.66 15.80 -7.51
CA GLU A 524 -2.88 17.10 -6.87
C GLU A 524 -1.57 17.72 -6.34
N GLN A 525 -0.70 16.92 -5.74
CA GLN A 525 0.63 17.38 -5.32
C GLN A 525 1.49 17.83 -6.51
N ALA A 526 1.47 17.09 -7.59
CA ALA A 526 2.16 17.43 -8.82
C ALA A 526 1.63 18.73 -9.44
N LYS A 527 0.30 18.90 -9.48
CA LYS A 527 -0.34 20.14 -9.90
C LYS A 527 0.17 21.33 -9.08
N ARG A 528 0.15 21.24 -7.76
CA ARG A 528 0.62 22.31 -6.87
C ARG A 528 2.09 22.63 -7.05
N ARG A 529 2.92 21.62 -7.32
CA ARG A 529 4.36 21.81 -7.49
C ARG A 529 4.75 22.40 -8.85
N PHE A 530 4.15 21.90 -9.93
CA PHE A 530 4.60 22.18 -11.30
C PHE A 530 3.69 23.12 -12.09
N LEU A 531 2.44 23.33 -11.65
CA LEU A 531 1.43 24.10 -12.39
C LEU A 531 0.98 25.40 -11.69
N ILE A 532 1.64 25.79 -10.58
CA ILE A 532 1.24 26.98 -9.78
C ILE A 532 1.15 28.25 -10.65
N ASP A 533 2.08 28.44 -11.58
CA ASP A 533 2.15 29.65 -12.41
C ASP A 533 1.30 29.57 -13.69
N ASP A 534 0.76 28.39 -14.01
CA ASP A 534 0.00 28.13 -15.25
C ASP A 534 -1.51 28.15 -15.07
N VAL A 535 -2.02 28.87 -14.06
CA VAL A 535 -3.47 28.97 -13.71
C VAL A 535 -4.33 29.47 -14.86
N THR A 536 -3.73 30.09 -15.89
CA THR A 536 -4.44 30.70 -17.01
C THR A 536 -4.91 29.73 -18.07
N ILE A 537 -4.41 28.49 -18.11
CA ILE A 537 -4.87 27.47 -19.07
C ILE A 537 -5.98 26.67 -18.41
N ALA A 538 -7.21 27.04 -18.70
CA ALA A 538 -8.36 26.27 -18.21
C ALA A 538 -8.28 24.82 -18.71
N PRO A 539 -8.52 23.80 -17.85
CA PRO A 539 -8.44 22.38 -18.22
C PRO A 539 -9.26 22.01 -19.48
N LYS A 540 -10.38 22.68 -19.70
CA LYS A 540 -11.25 22.48 -20.86
C LYS A 540 -10.61 22.78 -22.23
N HIS A 541 -9.44 23.44 -22.27
CA HIS A 541 -8.71 23.71 -23.51
C HIS A 541 -7.61 22.67 -23.77
N VAL A 542 -7.38 21.77 -22.84
CA VAL A 542 -6.40 20.69 -22.98
C VAL A 542 -7.06 19.53 -23.70
N THR A 543 -6.93 19.48 -25.03
CA THR A 543 -7.67 18.51 -25.85
C THR A 543 -6.94 17.19 -26.03
N THR A 544 -5.63 17.21 -26.32
CA THR A 544 -4.84 15.97 -26.47
C THR A 544 -3.41 16.20 -25.98
N PRO A 545 -2.82 15.28 -25.21
CA PRO A 545 -1.40 15.31 -24.86
C PRO A 545 -0.56 14.69 -26.00
N SER A 546 -0.70 15.20 -27.21
CA SER A 546 -0.01 14.69 -28.38
C SER A 546 0.73 15.82 -29.08
N ILE A 547 1.92 15.55 -29.60
CA ILE A 547 2.76 16.53 -30.27
C ILE A 547 3.45 15.91 -31.48
N MET A 548 3.74 16.76 -32.49
CA MET A 548 4.38 16.29 -33.72
C MET A 548 5.91 16.39 -33.67
N ASP A 549 6.46 17.45 -33.10
CA ASP A 549 7.90 17.68 -33.06
C ASP A 549 8.35 18.35 -31.75
N ILE A 550 9.46 17.83 -31.19
CA ILE A 550 10.17 18.43 -30.08
C ILE A 550 11.60 18.69 -30.50
N THR A 551 12.04 19.92 -30.37
CA THR A 551 13.44 20.27 -30.57
C THR A 551 14.29 19.87 -29.37
N ILE A 552 15.53 19.44 -29.62
CA ILE A 552 16.53 19.27 -28.57
C ILE A 552 16.91 20.66 -28.06
N GLY A 553 17.00 20.83 -26.74
CA GLY A 553 17.48 22.10 -26.17
C GLY A 553 18.95 22.29 -26.41
N GLU A 554 19.39 23.52 -26.27
CA GLU A 554 20.83 23.86 -26.27
C GLU A 554 21.22 24.29 -24.87
N VAL A 555 22.24 23.64 -24.32
CA VAL A 555 22.78 24.04 -23.01
C VAL A 555 23.58 25.33 -23.22
N PRO A 556 23.20 26.46 -22.61
CA PRO A 556 24.00 27.69 -22.70
C PRO A 556 25.43 27.44 -22.19
N PRO A 557 26.45 28.00 -22.87
CA PRO A 557 27.83 27.76 -22.48
C PRO A 557 28.14 28.30 -21.08
N ASP A 558 29.26 27.88 -20.51
CA ASP A 558 29.71 28.34 -19.19
C ASP A 558 29.87 29.84 -19.19
N GLY A 559 29.31 30.50 -18.17
CA GLY A 559 29.31 31.98 -18.04
C GLY A 559 28.20 32.71 -18.80
N HIS A 560 27.39 32.02 -19.59
CA HIS A 560 26.23 32.65 -20.25
C HIS A 560 25.14 33.03 -19.21
N PRO A 561 24.53 34.23 -19.30
CA PRO A 561 23.58 34.72 -18.33
C PRO A 561 22.35 33.79 -18.17
N ASP A 562 21.90 33.14 -19.23
CA ASP A 562 20.72 32.25 -19.22
C ASP A 562 21.00 30.85 -18.67
N ARG A 563 22.29 30.47 -18.48
CA ARG A 563 22.66 29.12 -18.04
C ARG A 563 22.05 28.71 -16.68
N PRO A 564 22.06 29.58 -15.64
CA PRO A 564 21.46 29.23 -14.36
C PRO A 564 19.96 28.95 -14.49
N GLY A 565 19.22 29.75 -15.25
CA GLY A 565 17.80 29.55 -15.53
C GLY A 565 17.53 28.28 -16.30
N TYR A 566 18.36 28.01 -17.33
CA TYR A 566 18.25 26.74 -18.08
C TYR A 566 18.50 25.51 -17.21
N LEU A 567 19.54 25.51 -16.37
CA LEU A 567 19.85 24.38 -15.49
C LEU A 567 18.75 24.15 -14.44
N ALA A 568 18.15 25.21 -13.92
CA ALA A 568 17.00 25.11 -13.01
C ALA A 568 15.81 24.46 -13.71
N MET A 569 15.45 24.93 -14.92
CA MET A 569 14.40 24.34 -15.75
C MET A 569 14.69 22.86 -16.09
N GLN A 570 15.94 22.55 -16.48
CA GLN A 570 16.37 21.17 -16.79
C GLN A 570 16.20 20.25 -15.58
N SER A 571 16.55 20.70 -14.39
CA SER A 571 16.40 19.93 -13.13
C SER A 571 14.94 19.68 -12.79
N GLU A 572 14.11 20.71 -12.89
CA GLU A 572 12.68 20.63 -12.61
C GLU A 572 11.96 19.78 -13.65
N GLY A 573 12.27 19.98 -14.93
CA GLY A 573 11.74 19.18 -16.03
C GLY A 573 12.12 17.72 -15.95
N SER A 574 13.35 17.41 -15.51
CA SER A 574 13.77 16.03 -15.26
C SER A 574 12.99 15.39 -14.11
N SER A 575 12.70 16.14 -13.04
CA SER A 575 11.83 15.70 -11.94
C SER A 575 10.42 15.42 -12.42
N LEU A 576 9.85 16.33 -13.24
CA LEU A 576 8.51 16.14 -13.81
C LEU A 576 8.46 14.96 -14.76
N LEU A 577 9.47 14.82 -15.63
CA LEU A 577 9.57 13.67 -16.56
C LEU A 577 9.61 12.34 -15.80
N GLY A 578 10.40 12.24 -14.73
CA GLY A 578 10.45 11.04 -13.89
C GLY A 578 9.08 10.71 -13.28
N LEU A 579 8.37 11.71 -12.76
CA LEU A 579 7.00 11.55 -12.26
C LEU A 579 6.04 11.11 -13.38
N MET A 580 6.09 11.75 -14.55
CA MET A 580 5.23 11.40 -15.68
C MET A 580 5.47 9.98 -16.19
N ILE A 581 6.74 9.51 -16.22
CA ILE A 581 7.06 8.12 -16.57
C ILE A 581 6.38 7.14 -15.61
N TRP A 582 6.36 7.45 -14.31
CA TRP A 582 5.67 6.64 -13.32
C TRP A 582 4.14 6.71 -13.47
N LEU A 583 3.57 7.91 -13.62
CA LEU A 583 2.13 8.12 -13.81
C LEU A 583 1.59 7.37 -15.03
N THR A 584 2.32 7.37 -16.15
CA THR A 584 1.86 6.75 -17.40
C THR A 584 1.83 5.21 -17.40
N GLU A 585 2.22 4.58 -16.32
CA GLU A 585 2.01 3.14 -16.14
C GLU A 585 0.53 2.75 -16.06
N ASN A 586 -0.31 3.60 -15.46
CA ASN A 586 -1.74 3.39 -15.32
C ASN A 586 -2.58 4.49 -15.99
N TYR A 587 -2.02 5.70 -16.16
CA TYR A 587 -2.65 6.80 -16.92
C TYR A 587 -2.07 6.83 -18.35
N THR A 588 -2.48 5.88 -19.16
CA THR A 588 -1.85 5.60 -20.46
C THR A 588 -2.02 6.71 -21.48
N GLN A 589 -3.02 7.57 -21.31
CA GLN A 589 -3.34 8.68 -22.21
C GLN A 589 -2.22 9.72 -22.38
N ALA A 590 -1.28 9.81 -21.46
CA ALA A 590 -0.12 10.69 -21.56
C ALA A 590 1.20 9.95 -21.93
N LEU A 591 1.13 8.64 -22.23
CA LEU A 591 2.33 7.81 -22.43
C LEU A 591 3.13 8.27 -23.65
N PHE A 592 2.51 8.51 -24.79
CA PHE A 592 3.20 8.93 -26.02
C PHE A 592 3.99 10.23 -25.83
N LEU A 593 3.34 11.27 -25.32
CA LEU A 593 3.99 12.57 -25.09
C LEU A 593 5.16 12.44 -24.10
N THR A 594 4.94 11.72 -23.00
CA THR A 594 5.97 11.49 -21.97
C THR A 594 7.20 10.79 -22.56
N ARG A 595 6.99 9.73 -23.33
CA ARG A 595 8.08 8.98 -23.97
C ARG A 595 8.76 9.78 -25.07
N TRP A 596 7.99 10.59 -25.81
CA TRP A 596 8.54 11.44 -26.86
C TRP A 596 9.46 12.52 -26.28
N VAL A 597 9.02 13.22 -25.24
CA VAL A 597 9.87 14.21 -24.52
C VAL A 597 11.07 13.53 -23.85
N GLY A 598 10.88 12.33 -23.33
CA GLY A 598 11.95 11.56 -22.71
C GLY A 598 13.13 11.26 -23.61
N ARG A 599 12.97 11.30 -24.96
CA ARG A 599 14.06 11.17 -25.94
C ARG A 599 15.07 12.30 -25.86
N THR A 600 14.66 13.47 -25.39
CA THR A 600 15.49 14.67 -25.27
C THR A 600 15.85 15.00 -23.81
N SER A 601 15.66 14.04 -22.89
CA SER A 601 15.84 14.24 -21.44
C SER A 601 17.23 14.72 -21.03
N HIS A 602 18.26 14.36 -21.80
CA HIS A 602 19.65 14.80 -21.57
C HIS A 602 19.84 16.30 -21.84
N CYS A 603 18.98 16.89 -22.68
CA CYS A 603 19.02 18.29 -23.06
C CYS A 603 17.58 18.75 -23.37
N LEU A 604 16.81 18.98 -22.30
CA LEU A 604 15.39 19.31 -22.40
C LEU A 604 15.23 20.74 -22.93
N SER A 605 14.43 20.90 -23.99
CA SER A 605 14.07 22.24 -24.48
C SER A 605 12.98 22.88 -23.59
N PRO A 606 12.86 24.22 -23.59
CA PRO A 606 11.74 24.91 -22.93
C PRO A 606 10.38 24.40 -23.41
N ASP A 607 10.23 24.11 -24.69
CA ASP A 607 9.02 23.54 -25.27
C ASP A 607 8.77 22.12 -24.74
N GLY A 608 9.80 21.27 -24.65
CA GLY A 608 9.70 19.95 -24.05
C GLY A 608 9.18 19.99 -22.61
N TYR A 609 9.70 20.93 -21.81
CA TYR A 609 9.22 21.12 -20.45
C TYR A 609 7.76 21.61 -20.40
N LYS A 610 7.39 22.54 -21.27
CA LYS A 610 6.01 23.02 -21.42
C LYS A 610 5.05 21.89 -21.78
N PHE A 611 5.45 20.98 -22.69
CA PHE A 611 4.64 19.84 -23.07
C PHE A 611 4.44 18.83 -21.93
N LEU A 612 5.45 18.63 -21.06
CA LEU A 612 5.27 17.82 -19.85
C LEU A 612 4.26 18.44 -18.88
N LYS A 613 4.31 19.74 -18.67
CA LYS A 613 3.29 20.46 -17.89
C LYS A 613 1.90 20.31 -18.50
N TYR A 614 1.81 20.40 -19.83
CA TYR A 614 0.57 20.19 -20.56
C TYR A 614 0.01 18.78 -20.36
N ALA A 615 0.85 17.76 -20.44
CA ALA A 615 0.44 16.38 -20.17
C ALA A 615 -0.03 16.19 -18.73
N LEU A 616 0.66 16.78 -17.75
CA LEU A 616 0.24 16.74 -16.35
C LEU A 616 -1.12 17.42 -16.14
N MET A 617 -1.34 18.60 -16.76
CA MET A 617 -2.63 19.30 -16.70
C MET A 617 -3.75 18.43 -17.25
N HIS A 618 -3.48 17.73 -18.36
CA HIS A 618 -4.43 16.79 -18.93
C HIS A 618 -4.80 15.68 -17.94
N LEU A 619 -3.81 15.06 -17.30
CA LEU A 619 -4.05 14.00 -16.30
C LEU A 619 -4.83 14.51 -15.08
N VAL A 620 -4.59 15.74 -14.64
CA VAL A 620 -5.34 16.35 -13.54
C VAL A 620 -6.81 16.60 -13.93
N ALA A 621 -7.06 17.02 -15.18
CA ALA A 621 -8.40 17.25 -15.69
C ALA A 621 -9.16 15.95 -16.02
N HIS A 622 -8.44 14.93 -16.44
CA HIS A 622 -8.94 13.63 -16.87
C HIS A 622 -8.16 12.51 -16.17
N PRO A 623 -8.41 12.25 -14.88
CA PRO A 623 -7.65 11.27 -14.09
C PRO A 623 -8.13 9.83 -14.37
N PHE A 624 -8.08 9.43 -15.65
CA PHE A 624 -8.66 8.19 -16.15
C PHE A 624 -7.62 7.07 -16.15
N ALA A 625 -7.46 6.40 -15.03
CA ALA A 625 -6.60 5.23 -14.91
C ALA A 625 -7.22 3.99 -15.58
N THR A 626 -6.37 3.00 -15.90
CA THR A 626 -6.85 1.73 -16.50
C THR A 626 -7.70 0.94 -15.50
N HIS A 627 -8.84 0.41 -15.98
CA HIS A 627 -9.75 -0.47 -15.24
C HIS A 627 -9.69 -1.89 -15.82
N TRP A 628 -9.55 -2.89 -14.97
CA TRP A 628 -9.66 -4.29 -15.34
C TRP A 628 -10.97 -4.86 -14.84
N GLY A 629 -11.74 -5.53 -15.71
CA GLY A 629 -13.05 -6.09 -15.43
C GLY A 629 -14.21 -5.26 -15.95
N GLY A 630 -15.39 -5.69 -15.57
CA GLY A 630 -16.67 -5.09 -15.90
C GLY A 630 -17.82 -5.97 -15.42
N SER A 631 -19.04 -5.46 -15.41
CA SER A 631 -20.23 -6.13 -14.85
C SER A 631 -20.48 -7.53 -15.43
N THR A 632 -20.04 -7.82 -16.64
CA THR A 632 -20.17 -9.12 -17.33
C THR A 632 -18.89 -9.96 -17.34
N CYS A 633 -17.78 -9.46 -16.84
CA CYS A 633 -16.52 -10.20 -16.78
C CYS A 633 -16.59 -11.34 -15.77
N ARG A 634 -16.61 -12.59 -16.25
CA ARG A 634 -16.68 -13.81 -15.44
C ARG A 634 -15.64 -14.86 -15.86
N SER A 635 -14.90 -14.61 -16.94
CA SER A 635 -13.85 -15.45 -17.48
C SER A 635 -12.89 -14.58 -18.26
N LEU A 636 -11.65 -15.04 -18.40
CA LEU A 636 -10.61 -14.44 -19.25
C LEU A 636 -10.36 -15.26 -20.51
N GLU A 637 -11.32 -16.11 -20.88
CA GLU A 637 -11.30 -16.83 -22.14
C GLU A 637 -11.75 -15.94 -23.30
N LEU A 638 -11.15 -16.16 -24.45
CA LEU A 638 -11.55 -15.47 -25.68
C LEU A 638 -12.94 -15.92 -26.12
N SER A 639 -13.79 -14.99 -26.52
CA SER A 639 -15.07 -15.33 -27.15
C SER A 639 -14.88 -16.10 -28.47
N CYS A 640 -15.87 -16.85 -28.87
CA CYS A 640 -15.83 -17.56 -30.13
C CYS A 640 -17.14 -17.35 -30.91
N PRO A 641 -17.16 -16.74 -32.10
CA PRO A 641 -15.99 -16.15 -32.81
C PRO A 641 -15.48 -14.89 -32.14
N ILE A 642 -14.16 -14.65 -32.25
CA ILE A 642 -13.54 -13.43 -31.73
C ILE A 642 -14.08 -12.24 -32.55
N LYS A 643 -14.77 -11.33 -31.84
CA LYS A 643 -15.12 -10.04 -32.40
C LYS A 643 -13.92 -9.11 -32.27
N GLN A 644 -13.69 -8.30 -33.31
CA GLN A 644 -12.69 -7.25 -33.20
C GLN A 644 -13.12 -6.25 -32.14
N PRO A 645 -12.47 -6.19 -30.97
CA PRO A 645 -12.85 -5.25 -29.95
C PRO A 645 -12.26 -3.87 -30.29
N TYR A 646 -13.08 -2.85 -30.34
CA TYR A 646 -12.62 -1.48 -30.54
C TYR A 646 -13.44 -0.43 -29.77
N SER A 647 -14.44 -0.88 -29.03
CA SER A 647 -15.21 -0.04 -28.08
C SER A 647 -15.42 -0.76 -26.75
N THR A 648 -15.80 -0.02 -25.71
CA THR A 648 -16.14 -0.58 -24.40
C THR A 648 -17.45 -1.39 -24.41
N GLU A 649 -18.25 -1.28 -25.47
CA GLU A 649 -19.47 -2.05 -25.65
C GLU A 649 -19.20 -3.45 -26.25
N ASP A 650 -18.13 -3.57 -27.03
CA ASP A 650 -17.70 -4.82 -27.69
C ASP A 650 -16.55 -5.52 -26.93
N GLN A 651 -16.51 -5.40 -25.63
CA GLN A 651 -15.40 -5.88 -24.80
C GLN A 651 -15.14 -7.39 -24.99
N GLU A 652 -13.90 -7.70 -25.28
CA GLU A 652 -13.32 -9.03 -25.22
C GLU A 652 -12.55 -9.16 -23.88
N TRP A 653 -12.83 -10.18 -23.10
CA TRP A 653 -12.22 -10.36 -21.77
C TRP A 653 -10.92 -11.16 -21.83
N GLY A 654 -10.71 -11.96 -22.88
CA GLY A 654 -9.50 -12.76 -23.07
C GLY A 654 -8.28 -11.93 -23.49
N LEU A 655 -7.15 -12.62 -23.63
CA LEU A 655 -5.88 -12.00 -24.01
C LEU A 655 -5.85 -11.68 -25.52
N TYR A 656 -5.59 -10.44 -25.86
CA TYR A 656 -5.29 -10.01 -27.25
C TYR A 656 -4.36 -8.81 -27.26
N PHE A 657 -3.75 -8.55 -28.42
CA PHE A 657 -2.82 -7.43 -28.58
C PHE A 657 -3.18 -6.56 -29.78
N LYS A 658 -2.72 -5.31 -29.77
CA LYS A 658 -2.71 -4.40 -30.92
C LYS A 658 -1.30 -3.81 -31.03
N TYR A 659 -0.82 -3.61 -32.27
CA TYR A 659 0.46 -2.93 -32.50
C TYR A 659 0.42 -2.00 -33.69
N ASP A 660 1.30 -1.01 -33.67
CA ASP A 660 1.51 -0.02 -34.71
C ASP A 660 2.95 0.49 -34.68
N ALA A 661 3.40 1.07 -35.79
CA ALA A 661 4.64 1.81 -35.85
C ALA A 661 4.51 3.07 -36.69
N ASN A 662 5.23 4.13 -36.30
CA ASN A 662 5.42 5.25 -37.23
C ASN A 662 6.75 5.16 -37.98
N LEU A 663 6.84 5.77 -39.14
CA LEU A 663 8.09 6.04 -39.81
C LEU A 663 8.52 7.47 -39.51
N SER A 664 9.67 7.64 -38.85
CA SER A 664 10.27 8.95 -38.64
C SER A 664 11.48 9.14 -39.52
N VAL A 665 11.45 10.17 -40.33
CA VAL A 665 12.54 10.52 -41.26
C VAL A 665 13.69 11.21 -40.54
N SER A 666 13.38 12.06 -39.57
CA SER A 666 14.35 12.88 -38.84
C SER A 666 14.89 12.21 -37.57
N ALA A 667 14.16 11.24 -37.04
CA ALA A 667 14.48 10.58 -35.77
C ALA A 667 14.32 9.05 -35.88
N LYS A 668 14.51 8.32 -34.78
CA LYS A 668 14.16 6.92 -34.69
C LYS A 668 12.64 6.75 -34.66
N SER A 669 12.13 5.79 -35.38
CA SER A 669 10.72 5.43 -35.40
C SER A 669 10.21 4.98 -34.04
N MET A 670 8.92 5.10 -33.78
CA MET A 670 8.27 4.63 -32.56
C MET A 670 7.55 3.31 -32.80
N THR A 671 7.57 2.46 -31.79
CA THR A 671 6.75 1.25 -31.71
C THR A 671 5.69 1.47 -30.65
N GLY A 672 4.44 1.21 -30.99
CA GLY A 672 3.28 1.15 -30.10
C GLY A 672 2.80 -0.30 -29.97
N VAL A 673 2.61 -0.78 -28.74
CA VAL A 673 1.97 -2.08 -28.46
C VAL A 673 1.01 -1.91 -27.30
N VAL A 674 -0.16 -2.49 -27.42
CA VAL A 674 -1.18 -2.55 -26.39
C VAL A 674 -1.57 -4.00 -26.18
N GLY A 675 -1.31 -4.55 -24.99
CA GLY A 675 -1.77 -5.88 -24.59
C GLY A 675 -2.97 -5.75 -23.67
N MET A 676 -4.07 -6.39 -23.99
CA MET A 676 -5.36 -6.28 -23.30
C MET A 676 -5.74 -7.59 -22.62
N LEU A 677 -6.29 -7.48 -21.43
CA LEU A 677 -6.89 -8.59 -20.67
C LEU A 677 -7.96 -8.05 -19.73
N ALA A 678 -9.06 -8.74 -19.55
CA ALA A 678 -10.20 -8.28 -18.75
C ALA A 678 -10.65 -6.85 -19.13
N GLY A 679 -10.61 -6.52 -20.44
CA GLY A 679 -11.03 -5.23 -20.98
C GLY A 679 -10.08 -4.06 -20.75
N GLY A 680 -9.06 -4.19 -19.91
CA GLY A 680 -8.07 -3.15 -19.64
C GLY A 680 -6.66 -3.53 -20.11
N ALA A 681 -5.82 -2.53 -20.34
CA ALA A 681 -4.46 -2.76 -20.79
C ALA A 681 -3.56 -3.32 -19.66
N ILE A 682 -3.00 -4.51 -19.88
CA ILE A 682 -2.00 -5.12 -19.01
C ILE A 682 -0.58 -4.74 -19.40
N ASP A 683 -0.38 -4.36 -20.65
CA ASP A 683 0.93 -3.99 -21.19
C ASP A 683 0.81 -2.85 -22.20
N ASN A 684 1.63 -1.83 -22.03
CA ASN A 684 1.63 -0.63 -22.88
C ASN A 684 3.06 -0.27 -23.24
N ILE A 685 3.41 -0.43 -24.51
CA ILE A 685 4.72 -0.12 -25.05
C ILE A 685 4.63 1.11 -25.94
N CYS A 686 5.41 2.11 -25.61
CA CYS A 686 5.68 3.26 -26.45
C CYS A 686 7.18 3.50 -26.38
N GLN A 687 7.93 3.06 -27.38
CA GLN A 687 9.39 3.13 -27.37
C GLN A 687 9.98 3.43 -28.74
N SER A 688 11.12 4.13 -28.74
CA SER A 688 11.91 4.33 -29.94
C SER A 688 12.52 3.03 -30.40
N GLN A 689 12.43 2.75 -31.69
CA GLN A 689 13.10 1.62 -32.30
C GLN A 689 14.62 1.80 -32.24
N GLN A 690 15.35 0.74 -31.99
CA GLN A 690 16.83 0.81 -31.90
C GLN A 690 17.50 1.01 -33.26
N CYS A 691 16.90 0.51 -34.32
CA CYS A 691 17.36 0.67 -35.69
C CYS A 691 16.65 1.84 -36.38
N LYS A 692 17.34 2.52 -37.31
CA LYS A 692 16.71 3.43 -38.26
C LYS A 692 16.12 2.58 -39.38
N ALA A 693 14.85 2.75 -39.66
CA ALA A 693 14.17 2.10 -40.76
C ALA A 693 14.10 3.06 -41.93
N GLY A 694 14.34 2.54 -43.14
CA GLY A 694 14.22 3.33 -44.37
C GLY A 694 12.82 3.32 -44.97
N GLU A 695 11.95 2.45 -44.48
CA GLU A 695 10.62 2.19 -45.06
C GLU A 695 9.61 1.82 -43.97
N THR A 696 8.33 2.17 -44.17
CA THR A 696 7.25 1.94 -43.20
C THR A 696 7.09 0.46 -42.87
N HIS A 697 7.12 -0.44 -43.88
CA HIS A 697 6.95 -1.86 -43.60
C HIS A 697 8.00 -2.45 -42.65
N THR A 698 9.19 -1.90 -42.68
CA THR A 698 10.26 -2.28 -41.76
C THR A 698 9.92 -1.93 -40.31
N THR A 699 9.37 -0.74 -40.07
CA THR A 699 8.99 -0.29 -38.74
C THR A 699 7.87 -1.17 -38.19
N GLU A 700 6.94 -1.59 -39.02
CA GLU A 700 5.83 -2.47 -38.70
C GLU A 700 6.29 -3.89 -38.29
N VAL A 701 7.22 -4.46 -39.03
CA VAL A 701 7.83 -5.77 -38.68
C VAL A 701 8.57 -5.72 -37.37
N VAL A 702 9.24 -4.59 -37.06
CA VAL A 702 9.88 -4.37 -35.75
C VAL A 702 8.86 -4.28 -34.63
N ALA A 703 7.74 -3.61 -34.84
CA ALA A 703 6.66 -3.50 -33.86
C ALA A 703 5.98 -4.86 -33.61
N GLY A 704 5.72 -5.63 -34.68
CA GLY A 704 5.20 -6.99 -34.60
C GLY A 704 6.10 -7.91 -33.77
N GLY A 705 7.42 -7.86 -33.96
CA GLY A 705 8.37 -8.61 -33.16
C GLY A 705 8.40 -8.18 -31.69
N THR A 706 8.18 -6.89 -31.43
CA THR A 706 8.02 -6.39 -30.04
C THR A 706 6.74 -6.94 -29.44
N ALA A 707 5.62 -6.91 -30.18
CA ALA A 707 4.34 -7.44 -29.72
C ALA A 707 4.45 -8.93 -29.39
N LEU A 708 5.06 -9.74 -30.29
CA LEU A 708 5.27 -11.17 -30.04
C LEU A 708 6.03 -11.47 -28.77
N ASN A 709 7.12 -10.76 -28.48
CA ASN A 709 7.85 -10.95 -27.22
C ASN A 709 6.99 -10.66 -25.98
N ARG A 710 6.08 -9.68 -26.09
CA ARG A 710 5.15 -9.34 -25.00
C ARG A 710 4.05 -10.39 -24.86
N ILE A 711 3.57 -10.93 -25.97
CA ILE A 711 2.59 -12.02 -26.02
C ILE A 711 3.15 -13.27 -25.34
N ILE A 712 4.36 -13.70 -25.71
CA ILE A 712 5.02 -14.87 -25.10
C ILE A 712 5.15 -14.68 -23.59
N THR A 713 5.52 -13.48 -23.12
CA THR A 713 5.60 -13.19 -21.69
C THR A 713 4.22 -13.28 -21.01
N ALA A 714 3.18 -12.70 -21.60
CA ALA A 714 1.83 -12.71 -21.02
C ALA A 714 1.25 -14.13 -21.00
N ARG A 715 1.39 -14.89 -22.11
CA ARG A 715 0.97 -16.28 -22.20
C ARG A 715 1.67 -17.16 -21.18
N GLY A 716 3.01 -17.01 -21.04
CA GLY A 716 3.80 -17.76 -20.08
C GLY A 716 3.35 -17.48 -18.63
N LEU A 717 3.10 -16.22 -18.26
CA LEU A 717 2.57 -15.87 -16.95
C LEU A 717 1.17 -16.47 -16.72
N LEU A 718 0.26 -16.35 -17.68
CA LEU A 718 -1.09 -16.91 -17.58
C LEU A 718 -1.05 -18.43 -17.48
N GLN A 719 -0.20 -19.11 -18.23
CA GLN A 719 0.00 -20.56 -18.16
C GLN A 719 0.44 -20.99 -16.76
N GLU A 720 1.42 -20.32 -16.17
CA GLU A 720 1.91 -20.60 -14.82
C GLU A 720 0.87 -20.28 -13.74
N MET A 721 -0.04 -19.33 -14.01
CA MET A 721 -1.17 -18.98 -13.16
C MET A 721 -2.40 -19.87 -13.37
N HIS A 722 -2.25 -21.04 -14.03
CA HIS A 722 -3.33 -21.97 -14.37
C HIS A 722 -4.45 -21.36 -15.23
N TYR A 723 -4.10 -20.39 -16.07
CA TYR A 723 -4.99 -19.77 -17.04
C TYR A 723 -4.44 -19.94 -18.48
N PRO A 724 -4.30 -21.20 -18.98
CA PRO A 724 -3.65 -21.49 -20.26
C PRO A 724 -4.34 -20.77 -21.42
N GLN A 725 -3.55 -20.41 -22.43
CA GLN A 725 -4.04 -19.79 -23.65
C GLN A 725 -3.93 -20.84 -24.77
N ASP A 726 -4.97 -21.67 -24.95
CA ASP A 726 -4.95 -22.81 -25.87
C ASP A 726 -4.99 -22.40 -27.35
N ARG A 727 -5.41 -21.16 -27.63
CA ARG A 727 -5.47 -20.61 -28.99
C ARG A 727 -4.33 -19.63 -29.19
N PRO A 728 -3.90 -19.41 -30.48
CA PRO A 728 -3.03 -18.29 -30.79
C PRO A 728 -3.64 -16.97 -30.29
N THR A 729 -2.81 -16.10 -29.76
CA THR A 729 -3.27 -14.81 -29.27
C THR A 729 -3.61 -13.87 -30.42
N PRO A 730 -4.86 -13.40 -30.56
CA PRO A 730 -5.25 -12.45 -31.61
C PRO A 730 -4.44 -11.17 -31.48
N THR A 731 -3.82 -10.78 -32.59
CA THR A 731 -2.93 -9.61 -32.62
C THR A 731 -3.29 -8.71 -33.78
N PHE A 732 -3.93 -7.61 -33.48
CA PHE A 732 -4.53 -6.72 -34.48
C PHE A 732 -3.55 -5.66 -34.96
N THR A 733 -3.48 -5.47 -36.30
CA THR A 733 -2.67 -4.41 -36.93
C THR A 733 -3.34 -3.94 -38.23
N ASP A 734 -3.10 -2.68 -38.59
CA ASP A 734 -3.49 -2.12 -39.89
C ASP A 734 -2.44 -2.35 -40.97
N SER A 735 -1.31 -2.97 -40.68
CA SER A 735 -0.23 -3.27 -41.61
C SER A 735 -0.46 -4.58 -42.36
N ALA A 736 -1.01 -4.53 -43.58
CA ALA A 736 -1.13 -5.70 -44.43
C ALA A 736 0.24 -6.35 -44.74
N THR A 737 1.30 -5.55 -44.83
CA THR A 737 2.65 -6.04 -45.12
C THR A 737 3.22 -6.85 -43.94
N SER A 738 2.99 -6.42 -42.71
CA SER A 738 3.41 -7.14 -41.51
C SER A 738 2.74 -8.52 -41.43
N ILE A 739 1.45 -8.59 -41.75
CA ILE A 739 0.67 -9.84 -41.81
C ILE A 739 1.18 -10.75 -42.91
N PHE A 740 1.37 -10.20 -44.11
CA PHE A 740 1.87 -10.97 -45.24
C PHE A 740 3.25 -11.60 -44.94
N VAL A 741 4.15 -10.81 -44.38
CA VAL A 741 5.51 -11.27 -44.02
C VAL A 741 5.50 -12.33 -42.91
N ALA A 742 4.56 -12.26 -41.98
CA ALA A 742 4.40 -13.25 -40.91
C ALA A 742 3.88 -14.60 -41.46
N ASN A 743 3.07 -14.60 -42.52
CA ASN A 743 2.40 -15.79 -43.07
C ASN A 743 3.02 -16.36 -44.34
N ASP A 744 3.94 -15.65 -45.02
CA ASP A 744 4.43 -16.07 -46.37
C ASP A 744 5.96 -16.22 -46.43
N ASP A 745 6.41 -17.41 -46.85
CA ASP A 745 7.81 -17.74 -47.08
C ASP A 745 8.47 -16.99 -48.29
N GLY A 746 7.69 -16.52 -49.23
CA GLY A 746 8.20 -15.82 -50.42
C GLY A 746 8.71 -14.39 -50.17
N ALA A 747 8.26 -13.75 -49.11
CA ALA A 747 8.54 -12.35 -48.79
C ALA A 747 10.01 -12.04 -48.43
N LEU A 748 10.81 -13.04 -48.09
CA LEU A 748 12.20 -12.89 -47.62
C LEU A 748 13.22 -12.52 -48.66
N LYS A 749 12.91 -12.68 -49.96
CA LYS A 749 13.89 -12.49 -51.04
C LYS A 749 14.35 -11.06 -51.25
N ARG A 750 13.60 -10.06 -50.76
CA ARG A 750 13.86 -8.63 -50.96
C ARG A 750 14.42 -7.88 -49.77
N ALA A 751 14.40 -8.48 -48.56
CA ALA A 751 14.77 -7.80 -47.31
C ALA A 751 15.67 -8.65 -46.40
N LEU A 752 16.85 -9.02 -46.89
CA LEU A 752 17.79 -9.91 -46.20
C LEU A 752 18.17 -9.40 -44.79
N TRP A 753 18.22 -8.10 -44.58
CA TRP A 753 18.54 -7.48 -43.27
C TRP A 753 17.40 -7.61 -42.25
N LEU A 754 16.14 -7.76 -42.70
CA LEU A 754 14.99 -8.05 -41.86
C LEU A 754 14.83 -9.56 -41.60
N ARG A 755 15.58 -10.41 -42.27
CA ARG A 755 15.37 -11.86 -42.28
C ARG A 755 15.21 -12.45 -40.87
N ARG A 756 16.06 -12.10 -39.95
CA ARG A 756 15.96 -12.62 -38.54
C ARG A 756 14.66 -12.23 -37.85
N ARG A 757 14.18 -10.99 -38.07
CA ARG A 757 12.95 -10.49 -37.45
C ARG A 757 11.71 -11.11 -38.06
N VAL A 758 11.74 -11.32 -39.36
CA VAL A 758 10.68 -12.01 -40.10
C VAL A 758 10.60 -13.47 -39.67
N LEU A 759 11.73 -14.16 -39.52
CA LEU A 759 11.74 -15.54 -39.03
C LEU A 759 11.15 -15.64 -37.62
N VAL A 760 11.49 -14.72 -36.72
CA VAL A 760 10.91 -14.70 -35.36
C VAL A 760 9.38 -14.54 -35.40
N LEU A 761 8.84 -13.70 -36.29
CA LEU A 761 7.39 -13.56 -36.44
C LEU A 761 6.73 -14.83 -36.97
N ARG A 762 7.37 -15.50 -37.94
CA ARG A 762 6.87 -16.76 -38.47
C ARG A 762 6.91 -17.89 -37.47
N ASP A 763 8.04 -18.05 -36.78
CA ASP A 763 8.17 -19.02 -35.71
C ASP A 763 7.02 -18.83 -34.69
N GLY A 764 6.69 -17.58 -34.32
CA GLY A 764 5.57 -17.29 -33.44
C GLY A 764 4.19 -17.65 -34.00
N VAL A 765 3.97 -17.53 -35.32
CA VAL A 765 2.73 -18.01 -35.99
C VAL A 765 2.70 -19.52 -36.05
N ASP A 766 3.81 -20.13 -36.48
CA ASP A 766 3.92 -21.59 -36.66
C ASP A 766 3.82 -22.35 -35.30
N GLU A 767 4.33 -21.75 -34.22
CA GLU A 767 4.22 -22.25 -32.85
C GLU A 767 2.85 -21.97 -32.22
N GLY A 768 1.97 -21.23 -32.90
CA GLY A 768 0.64 -20.89 -32.43
C GLY A 768 0.65 -19.88 -31.24
N GLU A 769 1.70 -19.07 -31.11
CA GLU A 769 1.79 -18.06 -30.08
C GLU A 769 0.89 -16.85 -30.37
N PHE A 770 0.83 -16.40 -31.64
CA PHE A 770 -0.01 -15.29 -32.04
C PHE A 770 -0.61 -15.46 -33.42
N GLU A 771 -1.76 -14.82 -33.62
CA GLU A 771 -2.46 -14.76 -34.93
C GLU A 771 -2.57 -13.31 -35.39
N PRO A 772 -1.83 -12.86 -36.39
CA PRO A 772 -1.92 -11.50 -36.89
C PRO A 772 -3.21 -11.28 -37.71
N ILE A 773 -4.04 -10.33 -37.28
CA ILE A 773 -5.35 -10.03 -37.86
C ILE A 773 -5.38 -8.60 -38.36
N LYS A 774 -5.84 -8.42 -39.60
CA LYS A 774 -6.00 -7.11 -40.23
C LYS A 774 -7.18 -6.36 -39.66
N ILE A 775 -6.96 -5.10 -39.28
CA ILE A 775 -8.02 -4.16 -38.89
C ILE A 775 -7.95 -2.86 -39.71
N PRO A 776 -9.03 -2.10 -39.79
CA PRO A 776 -8.98 -0.72 -40.28
C PRO A 776 -8.05 0.16 -39.40
N GLU A 777 -7.41 1.15 -40.04
CA GLU A 777 -6.52 2.10 -39.39
C GLU A 777 -7.25 2.89 -38.27
N GLU A 778 -8.51 3.22 -38.49
CA GLU A 778 -9.34 3.93 -37.50
C GLU A 778 -9.59 3.11 -36.22
N ASP A 779 -9.39 1.80 -36.23
CA ASP A 779 -9.65 0.87 -35.12
C ASP A 779 -8.36 0.41 -34.42
N ASN A 780 -7.19 0.84 -34.91
CA ASN A 780 -5.93 0.50 -34.26
C ASN A 780 -5.63 1.39 -33.07
N ALA A 781 -5.98 0.95 -31.86
CA ALA A 781 -5.74 1.71 -30.65
C ALA A 781 -4.25 1.95 -30.35
N ALA A 782 -3.33 1.15 -30.92
CA ALA A 782 -1.88 1.37 -30.76
C ALA A 782 -1.38 2.66 -31.41
N ASP A 783 -2.18 3.27 -32.31
CA ASP A 783 -1.90 4.56 -32.93
C ASP A 783 -1.62 5.67 -31.91
N VAL A 784 -2.27 5.64 -30.72
CA VAL A 784 -2.04 6.66 -29.68
C VAL A 784 -0.61 6.69 -29.17
N TYR A 785 0.18 5.63 -29.41
CA TYR A 785 1.57 5.52 -28.95
C TYR A 785 2.59 5.80 -30.04
N THR A 786 2.13 6.05 -31.27
CA THR A 786 3.01 6.22 -32.43
C THR A 786 2.75 7.49 -33.21
N LYS A 787 1.53 8.02 -33.16
CA LYS A 787 1.06 9.10 -34.03
C LYS A 787 0.40 10.24 -33.24
N TYR A 788 0.44 11.44 -33.81
CA TYR A 788 -0.46 12.52 -33.41
C TYR A 788 -1.88 12.20 -33.91
N LEU A 789 -2.85 12.25 -33.00
CA LEU A 789 -4.23 11.98 -33.28
C LEU A 789 -5.12 13.19 -32.96
N VAL A 790 -6.13 13.40 -33.77
CA VAL A 790 -7.21 14.35 -33.46
C VAL A 790 -7.97 13.86 -32.23
N PHE A 791 -8.54 14.82 -31.45
CA PHE A 791 -9.12 14.53 -30.14
C PHE A 791 -10.14 13.37 -30.14
N GLN A 792 -11.04 13.32 -31.10
CA GLN A 792 -12.10 12.29 -31.14
C GLN A 792 -11.50 10.87 -31.29
N LYS A 793 -10.55 10.70 -32.26
CA LYS A 793 -9.85 9.41 -32.46
C LYS A 793 -9.00 9.07 -31.23
N TRP A 794 -8.25 10.03 -30.72
CA TRP A 794 -7.42 9.86 -29.53
C TRP A 794 -8.25 9.47 -28.31
N LYS A 795 -9.36 10.18 -27.98
CA LYS A 795 -10.24 9.86 -26.87
C LYS A 795 -10.82 8.45 -26.98
N ARG A 796 -11.38 8.09 -28.16
CA ARG A 796 -11.92 6.75 -28.42
C ARG A 796 -10.90 5.65 -28.11
N HIS A 797 -9.67 5.83 -28.56
CA HIS A 797 -8.62 4.82 -28.31
C HIS A 797 -8.16 4.79 -26.86
N THR A 798 -8.00 5.93 -26.21
CA THR A 798 -7.58 5.96 -24.79
C THR A 798 -8.70 5.45 -23.87
N ASP A 799 -9.95 5.73 -24.15
CA ASP A 799 -11.08 5.17 -23.41
C ASP A 799 -11.12 3.64 -23.55
N PHE A 800 -10.90 3.15 -24.76
CA PHE A 800 -10.82 1.73 -25.02
C PHE A 800 -9.65 1.07 -24.23
N ILE A 801 -8.44 1.61 -24.32
CA ILE A 801 -7.24 1.07 -23.63
C ILE A 801 -7.43 1.07 -22.11
N ASN A 802 -8.04 2.13 -21.58
CA ASN A 802 -8.26 2.28 -20.14
C ASN A 802 -9.58 1.67 -19.66
N ASN A 803 -10.36 1.06 -20.56
CA ASN A 803 -11.67 0.51 -20.25
C ASN A 803 -12.59 1.56 -19.59
N MET A 804 -12.64 2.77 -20.17
CA MET A 804 -13.40 3.90 -19.64
C MET A 804 -14.81 3.97 -20.25
N ASN A 805 -15.77 4.31 -19.42
CA ASN A 805 -17.12 4.69 -19.79
C ASN A 805 -17.57 5.90 -18.96
N THR A 806 -18.68 6.51 -19.28
CA THR A 806 -19.17 7.72 -18.60
C THR A 806 -19.25 7.55 -17.07
N GLN A 807 -19.73 6.41 -16.58
CA GLN A 807 -19.84 6.15 -15.13
C GLN A 807 -18.47 6.11 -14.44
N ARG A 808 -17.45 5.50 -15.08
CA ARG A 808 -16.08 5.42 -14.55
C ARG A 808 -15.38 6.78 -14.62
N GLU A 809 -15.62 7.54 -15.69
CA GLU A 809 -15.15 8.94 -15.81
C GLU A 809 -15.69 9.79 -14.65
N ASP A 810 -17.00 9.74 -14.41
CA ASP A 810 -17.65 10.50 -13.33
C ASP A 810 -17.09 10.12 -11.95
N LYS A 811 -16.90 8.82 -11.68
CA LYS A 811 -16.29 8.33 -10.43
C LYS A 811 -14.85 8.83 -10.26
N ALA A 812 -14.02 8.79 -11.32
CA ALA A 812 -12.64 9.26 -11.29
C ALA A 812 -12.56 10.77 -11.03
N ILE A 813 -13.38 11.57 -11.71
CA ILE A 813 -13.48 13.02 -11.53
C ILE A 813 -13.94 13.34 -10.10
N ALA A 814 -14.95 12.64 -9.60
CA ALA A 814 -15.44 12.83 -8.23
C ALA A 814 -14.35 12.53 -7.18
N ARG A 815 -13.60 11.46 -7.34
CA ARG A 815 -12.46 11.15 -6.44
C ARG A 815 -11.38 12.23 -6.47
N MET A 816 -11.03 12.71 -7.67
CA MET A 816 -10.06 13.79 -7.80
C MET A 816 -10.56 15.10 -7.14
N ALA A 817 -11.84 15.43 -7.30
CA ALA A 817 -12.46 16.60 -6.67
C ALA A 817 -12.44 16.53 -5.14
N LEU A 818 -12.69 15.36 -4.56
CA LEU A 818 -12.59 15.12 -3.11
C LEU A 818 -11.18 15.36 -2.59
N VAL A 819 -10.18 14.85 -3.29
CA VAL A 819 -8.77 15.06 -2.94
C VAL A 819 -8.39 16.53 -3.04
N THR A 820 -8.76 17.21 -4.14
CA THR A 820 -8.51 18.65 -4.32
C THR A 820 -9.16 19.48 -3.20
N ALA A 821 -10.39 19.13 -2.80
CA ALA A 821 -11.10 19.80 -1.70
C ALA A 821 -10.41 19.56 -0.34
N ALA A 822 -9.91 18.38 -0.09
CA ALA A 822 -9.15 18.06 1.13
C ALA A 822 -7.86 18.90 1.22
N TYR A 823 -7.12 18.99 0.13
CA TYR A 823 -5.91 19.82 0.05
C TYR A 823 -6.17 21.33 0.10
N SER A 824 -7.38 21.81 -0.24
CA SER A 824 -7.74 23.23 -0.18
C SER A 824 -8.12 23.69 1.23
N LYS A 825 -8.48 22.76 2.12
CA LYS A 825 -8.84 23.04 3.52
C LYS A 825 -7.64 23.00 4.49
N GLY A 826 -6.51 22.45 4.07
CA GLY A 826 -5.23 22.41 4.83
C GLY A 826 -4.24 23.46 4.32
#